data_83ddde73bf48173da424cc30025521c6
#
_entry.id   83ddde73bf48173da424cc30025521c6
#
_cell.length_a   1.000
_cell.length_b   1.000
_cell.length_c   1.000
_cell.angle_alpha   90.00
_cell.angle_beta   90.00
_cell.angle_gamma   90.00
#
_symmetry.space_group_name_H-M   'P 1'
#
loop_
_entity.id
_entity.type
_entity.pdbx_description
1 polymer ?
#
loop_
_entity_poly.entity_id
_entity_poly.type
_entity_poly.pdbx_seq_one_letter_code
_entity_poly.pdbx_strand_id
1 'polypeptide(L)'
;MKKLFIAILLLALVPFAAGAQDARQRTAETIVADALAQLPAQTPKAFDSLMQELAATGADGIRMMAGMLVPASEGKNAVVEYALGGVVSYVSAQGREALAREVRTGLADAVAASTDKPNQAFLLSLLQLCATAQEAPVFVKYAGDDYLADYAVRGLISTPGTEATLLALIGESPAPNALLAYAAAEKGLAAAEPALLKWAADPTADTPARQAVYNALAKCGTHASIAPLAAAAKADGYAFTKNDATGAYVNLLARLAAAGGQKALSAAKALQKPALPQNVRAAGLEIVLAADAKKRTQTVLAALKDADRAYRCAALDYANAFADEALYAALVKKLPSLSDAAKTDVVSWLGARHAASQSAAVVAAMSSPDDELALAAVRAAGKIGGQQALDALIAQLGGAHAKEASAALAAFNGKPNAAFVAALDGDPATQANALKLVAKRRITTAADKVFALLGSGDKAVRTAAYDALAGVTTAGDFDRLCDLLDKAQGDDVKALQAGLRNALAPAAPDMQYKLVAGRMAAAPQKARYYPLLAQAATDEAIGALLKADDPKAAFAALLTVKNPVMIDVLYELAGKNPDWTDAAISRYADFATASDNTPMRKYQLYRKGLEANPSAKTQNKLLKALSKTPVFPALVLAVKYMDAPATAETAALVVKTVAAKNPGMGGQTVAAALKKALEVYVELAKADADAGYAVDEIKGLMAKLPEAGFEPLSLEPENRNAVVGNPETRKAMKPKALAKAQLEADAAMAQKWVLTDGILTAQANAPAIQFPKQYENFEMILDWKTPGEAGIAVR
;
A
#
# COMPACT_ATOMS: atom_id res chain seq x y z
N MET A 1 53.84 2.37 10.80
CA MET A 1 52.96 1.51 9.99
C MET A 1 53.65 0.81 8.79
N LYS A 2 54.75 1.30 8.23
CA LYS A 2 55.47 0.62 7.13
C LYS A 2 56.38 -0.57 7.53
N LYS A 3 56.67 -0.74 8.81
CA LYS A 3 57.52 -1.89 9.29
C LYS A 3 56.69 -3.12 9.68
N LEU A 4 55.39 -3.03 9.86
CA LEU A 4 54.50 -4.15 10.17
C LEU A 4 54.06 -4.92 8.92
N PHE A 5 54.05 -4.28 7.74
CA PHE A 5 53.69 -4.89 6.46
C PHE A 5 54.80 -5.79 5.86
N ILE A 6 56.06 -5.53 6.22
CA ILE A 6 57.18 -6.32 5.70
C ILE A 6 57.36 -7.64 6.46
N ALA A 7 56.95 -7.73 7.73
CA ALA A 7 56.97 -8.98 8.50
C ALA A 7 55.89 -10.00 8.03
N ILE A 8 54.79 -9.54 7.47
CA ILE A 8 53.73 -10.43 6.94
C ILE A 8 54.05 -10.93 5.52
N LEU A 9 54.88 -10.20 4.74
CA LEU A 9 55.22 -10.61 3.37
C LEU A 9 56.43 -11.60 3.31
N LEU A 10 57.21 -11.74 4.40
CA LEU A 10 58.33 -12.67 4.49
C LEU A 10 57.95 -14.07 4.97
N LEU A 11 56.74 -14.27 5.52
CA LEU A 11 56.19 -15.59 5.86
C LEU A 11 55.51 -16.31 4.69
N ALA A 12 55.38 -15.68 3.53
CA ALA A 12 54.65 -16.21 2.37
C ALA A 12 55.57 -16.93 1.35
N LEU A 13 56.86 -17.12 1.66
CA LEU A 13 57.87 -17.77 0.75
C LEU A 13 58.60 -18.95 1.40
N VAL A 14 57.91 -19.70 2.26
CA VAL A 14 58.39 -21.07 2.60
C VAL A 14 57.64 -22.02 1.68
N PRO A 15 58.35 -22.82 0.84
CA PRO A 15 57.67 -23.84 0.04
C PRO A 15 57.06 -24.85 1.01
N PHE A 16 55.73 -24.94 1.01
CA PHE A 16 54.98 -25.99 1.68
C PHE A 16 55.44 -27.36 1.10
N ALA A 17 56.36 -28.03 1.77
CA ALA A 17 56.42 -29.47 1.72
C ALA A 17 55.15 -29.94 2.46
N ALA A 18 54.08 -30.19 1.74
CA ALA A 18 52.87 -30.80 2.26
C ALA A 18 53.16 -32.23 2.68
N GLY A 19 53.72 -32.39 3.88
CA GLY A 19 53.48 -33.58 4.68
C GLY A 19 52.02 -33.53 5.11
N ALA A 20 51.20 -34.45 4.63
CA ALA A 20 49.86 -34.69 5.18
C ALA A 20 50.01 -35.00 6.68
N GLN A 21 49.89 -33.98 7.54
CA GLN A 21 49.73 -34.20 8.97
C GLN A 21 48.39 -34.92 9.13
N ASP A 22 48.45 -36.10 9.68
CA ASP A 22 47.32 -36.95 10.01
C ASP A 22 46.29 -36.10 10.79
N ALA A 23 45.08 -35.97 10.28
CA ALA A 23 43.98 -35.17 10.90
C ALA A 23 43.67 -35.59 12.36
N ARG A 24 44.25 -36.68 12.82
CA ARG A 24 44.17 -37.23 14.17
C ARG A 24 45.11 -36.56 15.21
N GLN A 25 45.91 -35.58 14.82
CA GLN A 25 46.86 -34.92 15.75
C GLN A 25 46.61 -33.40 15.91
N ARG A 26 45.55 -32.85 15.37
CA ARG A 26 45.23 -31.43 15.59
C ARG A 26 44.74 -31.22 17.03
N THR A 27 45.39 -30.35 17.81
CA THR A 27 44.89 -29.95 19.13
C THR A 27 43.65 -29.07 19.04
N ALA A 28 42.85 -29.02 20.10
CA ALA A 28 41.69 -28.15 20.17
C ALA A 28 42.04 -26.66 19.85
N GLU A 29 43.22 -26.20 20.33
CA GLU A 29 43.74 -24.86 20.07
C GLU A 29 43.95 -24.62 18.57
N THR A 30 44.56 -25.58 17.85
CA THR A 30 44.80 -25.47 16.43
C THR A 30 43.49 -25.47 15.66
N ILE A 31 42.51 -26.32 16.03
CA ILE A 31 41.22 -26.39 15.40
C ILE A 31 40.47 -25.07 15.59
N VAL A 32 40.44 -24.52 16.81
CA VAL A 32 39.76 -23.24 17.10
C VAL A 32 40.39 -22.10 16.30
N ALA A 33 41.76 -22.00 16.31
CA ALA A 33 42.47 -20.94 15.61
C ALA A 33 42.21 -20.99 14.09
N ASP A 34 42.29 -22.20 13.49
CA ASP A 34 42.08 -22.40 12.06
C ASP A 34 40.61 -22.10 11.64
N ALA A 35 39.64 -22.50 12.47
CA ALA A 35 38.24 -22.25 12.20
C ALA A 35 37.89 -20.76 12.30
N LEU A 36 38.36 -20.06 13.35
CA LEU A 36 38.12 -18.62 13.51
C LEU A 36 38.75 -17.80 12.36
N ALA A 37 39.89 -18.22 11.83
CA ALA A 37 40.52 -17.56 10.68
C ALA A 37 39.70 -17.70 9.36
N GLN A 38 38.81 -18.69 9.29
CA GLN A 38 37.99 -18.96 8.12
C GLN A 38 36.57 -18.39 8.25
N LEU A 39 36.22 -17.78 9.39
CA LEU A 39 34.91 -17.17 9.62
C LEU A 39 34.90 -15.66 9.25
N PRO A 40 33.79 -15.15 8.69
CA PRO A 40 32.54 -15.85 8.39
C PRO A 40 32.66 -16.78 7.15
N ALA A 41 32.04 -17.95 7.24
CA ALA A 41 32.08 -18.95 6.17
C ALA A 41 31.39 -18.47 4.88
N GLN A 42 31.98 -18.77 3.72
CA GLN A 42 31.49 -18.30 2.43
C GLN A 42 30.31 -19.13 1.87
N THR A 43 30.09 -20.34 2.38
CA THR A 43 29.04 -21.25 1.93
C THR A 43 28.41 -22.00 3.13
N PRO A 44 27.15 -22.43 3.03
CA PRO A 44 26.54 -23.26 4.08
C PRO A 44 27.32 -24.55 4.37
N LYS A 45 27.85 -25.18 3.35
CA LYS A 45 28.64 -26.41 3.51
C LYS A 45 29.94 -26.16 4.28
N ALA A 46 30.64 -25.06 4.00
CA ALA A 46 31.85 -24.68 4.73
C ALA A 46 31.50 -24.32 6.19
N PHE A 47 30.36 -23.63 6.41
CA PHE A 47 29.86 -23.34 7.75
C PHE A 47 29.62 -24.62 8.54
N ASP A 48 28.85 -25.56 8.01
CA ASP A 48 28.55 -26.83 8.68
C ASP A 48 29.83 -27.60 9.02
N SER A 49 30.83 -27.66 8.12
CA SER A 49 32.10 -28.32 8.36
C SER A 49 32.88 -27.67 9.51
N LEU A 50 32.97 -26.33 9.50
CA LEU A 50 33.64 -25.58 10.57
C LEU A 50 32.95 -25.76 11.92
N MET A 51 31.62 -25.70 11.95
CA MET A 51 30.85 -25.90 13.19
C MET A 51 30.99 -27.32 13.72
N GLN A 52 31.07 -28.32 12.85
CA GLN A 52 31.33 -29.70 13.22
C GLN A 52 32.71 -29.85 13.87
N GLU A 53 33.77 -29.28 13.27
CA GLU A 53 35.10 -29.32 13.81
C GLU A 53 35.18 -28.60 15.19
N LEU A 54 34.59 -27.42 15.29
CA LEU A 54 34.53 -26.67 16.54
C LEU A 54 33.74 -27.42 17.62
N ALA A 55 32.58 -28.00 17.29
CA ALA A 55 31.79 -28.79 18.25
C ALA A 55 32.58 -30.07 18.72
N ALA A 56 33.37 -30.66 17.85
CA ALA A 56 34.19 -31.83 18.19
C ALA A 56 35.33 -31.54 19.17
N THR A 57 35.71 -30.25 19.34
CA THR A 57 36.67 -29.83 20.39
C THR A 57 36.08 -29.93 21.83
N GLY A 58 34.80 -30.18 21.94
CA GLY A 58 34.10 -30.37 23.21
C GLY A 58 34.09 -29.12 24.11
N ALA A 59 34.01 -29.34 25.43
CA ALA A 59 33.98 -28.28 26.41
C ALA A 59 35.22 -27.39 26.39
N ASP A 60 36.39 -27.99 26.10
CA ASP A 60 37.67 -27.26 26.06
C ASP A 60 37.69 -26.20 24.99
N GLY A 61 37.25 -26.52 23.76
CA GLY A 61 37.15 -25.56 22.67
C GLY A 61 36.18 -24.44 22.92
N ILE A 62 35.05 -24.73 23.58
CA ILE A 62 34.09 -23.71 23.99
C ILE A 62 34.71 -22.75 25.03
N ARG A 63 35.41 -23.28 26.03
CA ARG A 63 36.14 -22.46 27.01
C ARG A 63 37.22 -21.61 26.36
N MET A 64 37.99 -22.15 25.43
CA MET A 64 39.00 -21.41 24.69
C MET A 64 38.38 -20.25 23.90
N MET A 65 37.33 -20.51 23.12
CA MET A 65 36.64 -19.45 22.34
C MET A 65 36.06 -18.39 23.28
N ALA A 66 35.38 -18.79 24.34
CA ALA A 66 34.82 -17.85 25.30
C ALA A 66 35.89 -17.01 26.04
N GLY A 67 37.07 -17.61 26.31
CA GLY A 67 38.21 -16.92 26.87
C GLY A 67 38.84 -15.87 25.94
N MET A 68 38.50 -15.89 24.64
CA MET A 68 38.93 -14.87 23.67
C MET A 68 37.98 -13.67 23.61
N LEU A 69 36.86 -13.72 24.30
CA LEU A 69 35.93 -12.58 24.40
C LEU A 69 36.59 -11.46 25.19
N VAL A 70 36.78 -10.31 24.58
CA VAL A 70 37.22 -9.08 25.26
C VAL A 70 35.98 -8.33 25.80
N PRO A 71 36.16 -7.34 26.72
CA PRO A 71 35.01 -6.55 27.17
C PRO A 71 34.14 -6.09 26.00
N ALA A 72 32.83 -6.31 26.11
CA ALA A 72 31.91 -6.06 25.00
C ALA A 72 31.95 -4.60 24.51
N SER A 73 32.32 -3.67 25.37
CA SER A 73 32.52 -2.25 25.04
C SER A 73 33.61 -1.99 23.98
N GLU A 74 34.53 -2.95 23.76
CA GLU A 74 35.58 -2.83 22.76
C GLU A 74 35.09 -3.12 21.34
N GLY A 75 33.93 -3.78 21.16
CA GLY A 75 33.34 -4.09 19.85
C GLY A 75 34.13 -5.06 18.95
N LYS A 76 34.95 -5.95 19.56
CA LYS A 76 35.89 -6.85 18.84
C LYS A 76 35.47 -8.31 18.84
N ASN A 77 34.34 -8.67 19.41
CA ASN A 77 33.94 -10.06 19.66
C ASN A 77 33.27 -10.77 18.47
N ALA A 78 32.90 -10.05 17.41
CA ALA A 78 32.00 -10.53 16.36
C ALA A 78 32.32 -11.91 15.77
N VAL A 79 33.61 -12.24 15.55
CA VAL A 79 34.00 -13.53 15.00
C VAL A 79 33.80 -14.65 16.01
N VAL A 80 34.17 -14.41 17.27
CA VAL A 80 34.05 -15.38 18.36
C VAL A 80 32.57 -15.61 18.69
N GLU A 81 31.79 -14.54 18.79
CA GLU A 81 30.35 -14.63 18.99
C GLU A 81 29.65 -15.41 17.88
N TYR A 82 30.04 -15.14 16.60
CA TYR A 82 29.53 -15.89 15.45
C TYR A 82 29.90 -17.38 15.52
N ALA A 83 31.15 -17.72 15.93
CA ALA A 83 31.59 -19.10 16.07
C ALA A 83 30.82 -19.82 17.19
N LEU A 84 30.72 -19.22 18.38
CA LEU A 84 30.00 -19.78 19.52
C LEU A 84 28.49 -19.97 19.19
N GLY A 85 27.86 -18.98 18.61
CA GLY A 85 26.47 -19.07 18.17
C GLY A 85 26.25 -20.15 17.11
N GLY A 86 27.18 -20.24 16.16
CA GLY A 86 27.18 -21.28 15.12
C GLY A 86 27.31 -22.69 15.70
N VAL A 87 28.19 -22.91 16.63
CA VAL A 87 28.37 -24.22 17.30
C VAL A 87 27.10 -24.60 18.07
N VAL A 88 26.50 -23.67 18.82
CA VAL A 88 25.25 -23.92 19.54
C VAL A 88 24.12 -24.29 18.59
N SER A 89 23.98 -23.56 17.49
CA SER A 89 23.00 -23.87 16.45
C SER A 89 23.24 -25.26 15.84
N TYR A 90 24.51 -25.59 15.56
CA TYR A 90 24.90 -26.86 14.99
C TYR A 90 24.55 -28.04 15.91
N VAL A 91 24.89 -27.97 17.21
CA VAL A 91 24.63 -29.06 18.16
C VAL A 91 23.18 -29.18 18.58
N SER A 92 22.36 -28.16 18.37
CA SER A 92 20.92 -28.22 18.64
C SER A 92 20.12 -29.09 17.67
N ALA A 93 20.75 -29.54 16.58
CA ALA A 93 20.13 -30.47 15.64
C ALA A 93 20.05 -31.88 16.20
N GLN A 94 18.98 -32.60 15.82
CA GLN A 94 18.73 -33.99 16.26
C GLN A 94 19.91 -34.90 15.91
N GLY A 95 20.25 -35.82 16.81
CA GLY A 95 21.33 -36.80 16.66
C GLY A 95 22.71 -36.30 17.07
N ARG A 96 22.80 -35.12 17.69
CA ARG A 96 24.07 -34.52 18.17
C ARG A 96 24.14 -34.33 19.68
N GLU A 97 23.38 -35.12 20.43
CA GLU A 97 23.13 -34.96 21.88
C GLU A 97 24.43 -35.06 22.70
N ALA A 98 25.39 -35.91 22.26
CA ALA A 98 26.69 -36.06 22.92
C ALA A 98 27.54 -34.78 22.79
N LEU A 99 27.60 -34.19 21.58
CA LEU A 99 28.30 -32.93 21.34
C LEU A 99 27.61 -31.77 22.07
N ALA A 100 26.27 -31.74 22.09
CA ALA A 100 25.51 -30.74 22.78
C ALA A 100 25.81 -30.76 24.28
N ARG A 101 25.99 -31.91 24.91
CA ARG A 101 26.37 -32.01 26.33
C ARG A 101 27.72 -31.34 26.60
N GLU A 102 28.74 -31.65 25.80
CA GLU A 102 30.08 -31.05 25.95
C GLU A 102 30.02 -29.52 25.75
N VAL A 103 29.30 -29.06 24.75
CA VAL A 103 29.11 -27.63 24.48
C VAL A 103 28.40 -26.94 25.64
N ARG A 104 27.36 -27.54 26.23
CA ARG A 104 26.70 -27.00 27.43
C ARG A 104 27.64 -26.90 28.62
N THR A 105 28.44 -27.92 28.86
CA THR A 105 29.47 -27.92 29.94
C THR A 105 30.45 -26.77 29.72
N GLY A 106 31.00 -26.62 28.53
CA GLY A 106 31.89 -25.54 28.15
C GLY A 106 31.27 -24.14 28.33
N LEU A 107 30.03 -23.98 27.93
CA LEU A 107 29.28 -22.71 28.09
C LEU A 107 29.04 -22.39 29.59
N ALA A 108 28.62 -23.39 30.36
CA ALA A 108 28.41 -23.20 31.82
C ALA A 108 29.69 -22.75 32.52
N ASP A 109 30.82 -23.36 32.23
CA ASP A 109 32.12 -22.99 32.72
C ASP A 109 32.55 -21.58 32.28
N ALA A 110 32.31 -21.26 31.00
CA ALA A 110 32.57 -19.94 30.42
C ALA A 110 31.75 -18.82 31.09
N VAL A 111 30.45 -19.04 31.32
CA VAL A 111 29.61 -18.10 32.10
C VAL A 111 30.21 -17.86 33.50
N ALA A 112 30.67 -18.92 34.18
CA ALA A 112 31.25 -18.82 35.51
C ALA A 112 32.59 -18.10 35.53
N ALA A 113 33.39 -18.24 34.46
CA ALA A 113 34.71 -17.65 34.32
C ALA A 113 34.71 -16.20 33.83
N SER A 114 33.68 -15.80 33.08
CA SER A 114 33.55 -14.44 32.54
C SER A 114 33.27 -13.41 33.66
N THR A 115 33.94 -12.25 33.59
CA THR A 115 33.73 -11.12 34.50
C THR A 115 33.01 -9.94 33.86
N ASP A 116 32.89 -9.92 32.56
CA ASP A 116 32.17 -8.90 31.81
C ASP A 116 30.67 -9.28 31.73
N LYS A 117 29.80 -8.44 32.28
CA LYS A 117 28.37 -8.73 32.34
C LYS A 117 27.71 -8.91 30.98
N PRO A 118 27.96 -8.07 29.95
CA PRO A 118 27.45 -8.30 28.61
C PRO A 118 27.89 -9.63 28.02
N ASN A 119 29.17 -10.05 28.21
CA ASN A 119 29.64 -11.34 27.72
C ASN A 119 28.97 -12.50 28.49
N GLN A 120 28.77 -12.35 29.83
CA GLN A 120 28.00 -13.34 30.59
C GLN A 120 26.57 -13.46 30.08
N ALA A 121 25.90 -12.34 29.79
CA ALA A 121 24.55 -12.33 29.21
C ALA A 121 24.50 -13.03 27.87
N PHE A 122 25.48 -12.76 26.99
CA PHE A 122 25.61 -13.45 25.72
C PHE A 122 25.77 -14.97 25.89
N LEU A 123 26.68 -15.41 26.79
CA LEU A 123 26.91 -16.83 27.05
C LEU A 123 25.69 -17.51 27.68
N LEU A 124 24.95 -16.84 28.58
CA LEU A 124 23.69 -17.35 29.11
C LEU A 124 22.63 -17.49 28.04
N SER A 125 22.60 -16.55 27.09
CA SER A 125 21.67 -16.62 25.94
C SER A 125 22.00 -17.80 25.02
N LEU A 126 23.27 -18.11 24.82
CA LEU A 126 23.68 -19.29 24.07
C LEU A 126 23.33 -20.59 24.82
N LEU A 127 23.58 -20.63 26.14
CA LEU A 127 23.23 -21.77 26.94
C LEU A 127 21.71 -22.02 26.93
N GLN A 128 20.90 -20.97 26.96
CA GLN A 128 19.43 -21.05 26.85
C GLN A 128 18.97 -21.84 25.61
N LEU A 129 19.69 -21.72 24.48
CA LEU A 129 19.28 -22.35 23.21
C LEU A 129 19.50 -23.87 23.19
N CYS A 130 20.35 -24.40 24.07
CA CYS A 130 20.71 -25.81 24.09
C CYS A 130 20.59 -26.48 25.46
N ALA A 131 20.19 -25.73 26.53
CA ALA A 131 20.12 -26.22 27.89
C ALA A 131 19.10 -27.34 28.08
N THR A 132 19.39 -28.21 29.05
CA THR A 132 18.48 -29.19 29.62
C THR A 132 18.30 -28.89 31.12
N ALA A 133 17.45 -29.63 31.80
CA ALA A 133 17.24 -29.45 33.24
C ALA A 133 18.54 -29.57 34.07
N GLN A 134 19.59 -30.19 33.50
CA GLN A 134 20.90 -30.34 34.20
C GLN A 134 21.62 -29.02 34.35
N GLU A 135 21.41 -28.06 33.42
CA GLU A 135 22.02 -26.73 33.45
C GLU A 135 21.23 -25.71 34.28
N ALA A 136 20.04 -26.08 34.78
CA ALA A 136 19.21 -25.19 35.60
C ALA A 136 19.99 -24.51 36.76
N PRO A 137 20.93 -25.18 37.51
CA PRO A 137 21.70 -24.53 38.54
C PRO A 137 22.56 -23.35 38.05
N VAL A 138 23.01 -23.37 36.78
CA VAL A 138 23.76 -22.26 36.22
C VAL A 138 22.88 -21.02 36.14
N PHE A 139 21.67 -21.15 35.66
CA PHE A 139 20.73 -20.03 35.57
C PHE A 139 20.30 -19.56 36.98
N VAL A 140 20.03 -20.47 37.92
CA VAL A 140 19.67 -20.12 39.31
C VAL A 140 20.69 -19.20 39.96
N LYS A 141 21.99 -19.47 39.74
CA LYS A 141 23.10 -18.67 40.32
C LYS A 141 23.00 -17.20 39.93
N TYR A 142 22.50 -16.87 38.75
CA TYR A 142 22.42 -15.50 38.24
C TYR A 142 21.02 -14.89 38.29
N ALA A 143 20.02 -15.62 38.78
CA ALA A 143 18.63 -15.14 38.83
C ALA A 143 18.43 -13.91 39.72
N GLY A 144 19.32 -13.70 40.73
CA GLY A 144 19.31 -12.53 41.61
C GLY A 144 20.24 -11.39 41.21
N ASP A 145 20.91 -11.48 40.08
CA ASP A 145 21.84 -10.45 39.65
C ASP A 145 21.12 -9.34 38.87
N ASP A 146 21.35 -8.08 39.19
CA ASP A 146 20.64 -6.92 38.61
C ASP A 146 20.71 -6.84 37.08
N TYR A 147 21.80 -7.31 36.45
CA TYR A 147 21.98 -7.29 34.99
C TYR A 147 21.58 -8.62 34.32
N LEU A 148 21.85 -9.75 35.01
CA LEU A 148 21.74 -11.08 34.39
C LEU A 148 20.42 -11.80 34.71
N ALA A 149 19.63 -11.29 35.68
CA ALA A 149 18.38 -11.94 36.08
C ALA A 149 17.43 -12.27 34.92
N ASP A 150 17.25 -11.35 33.96
CA ASP A 150 16.36 -11.57 32.80
C ASP A 150 16.85 -12.73 31.93
N TYR A 151 18.15 -12.77 31.63
CA TYR A 151 18.77 -13.86 30.87
C TYR A 151 18.67 -15.20 31.56
N ALA A 152 18.92 -15.20 32.86
CA ALA A 152 18.88 -16.40 33.69
C ALA A 152 17.45 -16.97 33.81
N VAL A 153 16.47 -16.13 34.15
CA VAL A 153 15.08 -16.57 34.27
C VAL A 153 14.50 -17.00 32.92
N ARG A 154 14.83 -16.29 31.84
CA ARG A 154 14.44 -16.73 30.47
C ARG A 154 15.06 -18.07 30.11
N GLY A 155 16.33 -18.31 30.50
CA GLY A 155 16.96 -19.60 30.36
C GLY A 155 16.15 -20.72 31.03
N LEU A 156 15.70 -20.51 32.28
CA LEU A 156 14.83 -21.46 32.96
C LEU A 156 13.44 -21.61 32.26
N ILE A 157 12.85 -20.52 31.79
CA ILE A 157 11.56 -20.58 31.07
C ILE A 157 11.64 -21.45 29.84
N SER A 158 12.69 -21.29 29.04
CA SER A 158 12.83 -22.02 27.76
C SER A 158 13.30 -23.48 27.96
N THR A 159 13.93 -23.78 29.08
CA THR A 159 14.44 -25.11 29.38
C THR A 159 13.32 -26.06 29.88
N PRO A 160 13.12 -27.24 29.24
CA PRO A 160 12.16 -28.22 29.72
C PRO A 160 12.53 -28.79 31.10
N GLY A 161 11.54 -29.08 31.95
CA GLY A 161 11.74 -29.76 33.23
C GLY A 161 12.31 -28.87 34.37
N THR A 162 12.19 -27.54 34.20
CA THR A 162 12.65 -26.55 35.20
C THR A 162 11.53 -26.00 36.09
N GLU A 163 10.32 -26.55 35.99
CA GLU A 163 9.13 -26.05 36.70
C GLU A 163 9.34 -26.01 38.22
N ALA A 164 9.93 -27.08 38.80
CA ALA A 164 10.23 -27.14 40.26
C ALA A 164 11.28 -26.10 40.66
N THR A 165 12.29 -25.89 39.81
CA THR A 165 13.34 -24.87 40.05
C THR A 165 12.74 -23.46 40.02
N LEU A 166 11.89 -23.16 39.06
CA LEU A 166 11.19 -21.87 38.99
C LEU A 166 10.26 -21.64 40.19
N LEU A 167 9.55 -22.67 40.65
CA LEU A 167 8.72 -22.58 41.87
C LEU A 167 9.56 -22.29 43.14
N ALA A 168 10.74 -22.90 43.27
CA ALA A 168 11.67 -22.58 44.37
C ALA A 168 12.11 -21.11 44.31
N LEU A 169 12.54 -20.64 43.12
CA LEU A 169 12.91 -19.22 42.93
C LEU A 169 11.76 -18.26 43.24
N ILE A 170 10.54 -18.61 42.83
CA ILE A 170 9.36 -17.78 43.13
C ILE A 170 9.12 -17.73 44.66
N GLY A 171 9.35 -18.82 45.35
CA GLY A 171 9.26 -18.87 46.83
C GLY A 171 10.32 -18.03 47.53
N GLU A 172 11.55 -18.05 47.05
CA GLU A 172 12.70 -17.30 47.61
C GLU A 172 12.72 -15.82 47.21
N SER A 173 12.14 -15.52 45.98
CA SER A 173 12.05 -14.17 45.40
C SER A 173 13.40 -13.44 45.27
N PRO A 174 14.46 -14.06 44.73
CA PRO A 174 15.77 -13.41 44.54
C PRO A 174 15.82 -12.43 43.38
N ALA A 175 14.90 -12.58 42.38
CA ALA A 175 14.77 -11.75 41.23
C ALA A 175 13.55 -10.80 41.29
N PRO A 176 13.41 -9.78 40.42
CA PRO A 176 12.23 -8.92 40.42
C PRO A 176 10.93 -9.71 40.29
N ASN A 177 9.93 -9.41 41.13
CA ASN A 177 8.64 -10.10 41.16
C ASN A 177 7.95 -10.11 39.78
N ALA A 178 8.11 -9.03 38.99
CA ALA A 178 7.58 -8.98 37.62
C ALA A 178 8.16 -10.08 36.74
N LEU A 179 9.44 -10.35 36.81
CA LEU A 179 10.13 -11.36 36.01
C LEU A 179 9.74 -12.79 36.44
N LEU A 180 9.64 -13.03 37.75
CA LEU A 180 9.19 -14.31 38.29
C LEU A 180 7.71 -14.58 38.02
N ALA A 181 6.88 -13.54 38.05
CA ALA A 181 5.47 -13.63 37.65
C ALA A 181 5.36 -13.99 36.17
N TYR A 182 6.17 -13.38 35.29
CA TYR A 182 6.25 -13.74 33.91
C TYR A 182 6.62 -15.22 33.71
N ALA A 183 7.61 -15.70 34.46
CA ALA A 183 8.01 -17.12 34.41
C ALA A 183 6.87 -18.06 34.85
N ALA A 184 6.14 -17.72 35.90
CA ALA A 184 4.97 -18.47 36.36
C ALA A 184 3.89 -18.53 35.29
N ALA A 185 3.66 -17.41 34.60
CA ALA A 185 2.67 -17.31 33.50
C ALA A 185 3.04 -18.15 32.28
N GLU A 186 4.31 -18.10 31.85
CA GLU A 186 4.79 -18.80 30.64
C GLU A 186 4.82 -20.34 30.84
N LYS A 187 5.16 -20.77 32.04
CA LYS A 187 5.17 -22.19 32.39
C LYS A 187 3.83 -22.72 32.93
N GLY A 188 2.84 -21.87 33.12
CA GLY A 188 1.52 -22.25 33.66
C GLY A 188 1.58 -22.79 35.10
N LEU A 189 2.45 -22.23 35.96
CA LEU A 189 2.75 -22.73 37.29
C LEU A 189 1.62 -22.39 38.31
N ALA A 190 0.56 -23.19 38.35
CA ALA A 190 -0.55 -22.98 39.31
C ALA A 190 -0.10 -22.99 40.76
N ALA A 191 0.95 -23.74 41.13
CA ALA A 191 1.51 -23.78 42.46
C ALA A 191 2.18 -22.44 42.90
N ALA A 192 2.44 -21.53 41.94
CA ALA A 192 2.94 -20.18 42.24
C ALA A 192 1.85 -19.24 42.79
N GLU A 193 0.57 -19.58 42.67
CA GLU A 193 -0.56 -18.70 43.04
C GLU A 193 -0.45 -18.04 44.40
N PRO A 194 -0.04 -18.73 45.52
CA PRO A 194 0.10 -18.09 46.81
C PRO A 194 1.13 -16.94 46.84
N ALA A 195 2.27 -17.09 46.14
CA ALA A 195 3.26 -16.03 46.04
C ALA A 195 2.75 -14.87 45.18
N LEU A 196 2.12 -15.18 44.03
CA LEU A 196 1.50 -14.19 43.15
C LEU A 196 0.43 -13.36 43.85
N LEU A 197 -0.43 -14.00 44.67
CA LEU A 197 -1.44 -13.31 45.45
C LEU A 197 -0.83 -12.38 46.53
N LYS A 198 0.29 -12.79 47.15
CA LYS A 198 1.06 -11.94 48.07
C LYS A 198 1.61 -10.71 47.31
N TRP A 199 2.19 -10.89 46.14
CA TRP A 199 2.73 -9.78 45.35
C TRP A 199 1.62 -8.88 44.80
N ALA A 200 0.47 -9.44 44.43
CA ALA A 200 -0.70 -8.66 43.97
C ALA A 200 -1.24 -7.73 45.10
N ALA A 201 -1.06 -8.10 46.36
CA ALA A 201 -1.47 -7.31 47.53
C ALA A 201 -0.43 -6.26 47.96
N ASP A 202 0.75 -6.22 47.36
CA ASP A 202 1.81 -5.27 47.69
C ASP A 202 1.42 -3.85 47.22
N PRO A 203 1.21 -2.90 48.17
CA PRO A 203 0.85 -1.54 47.80
C PRO A 203 1.99 -0.75 47.16
N THR A 204 3.24 -1.21 47.35
CA THR A 204 4.45 -0.53 46.83
C THR A 204 4.83 -0.95 45.43
N ALA A 205 4.22 -2.01 44.89
CA ALA A 205 4.47 -2.49 43.54
C ALA A 205 4.15 -1.41 42.51
N ASP A 206 5.05 -1.21 41.55
CA ASP A 206 4.84 -0.32 40.41
C ASP A 206 3.84 -0.92 39.37
N THR A 207 3.47 -0.12 38.41
CA THR A 207 2.49 -0.55 37.35
C THR A 207 2.97 -1.75 36.54
N PRO A 208 4.23 -1.82 36.05
CA PRO A 208 4.75 -2.99 35.34
C PRO A 208 4.74 -4.28 36.19
N ALA A 209 5.13 -4.19 37.46
CA ALA A 209 5.11 -5.34 38.34
C ALA A 209 3.69 -5.84 38.60
N ARG A 210 2.73 -4.94 38.84
CA ARG A 210 1.32 -5.29 39.00
C ARG A 210 0.76 -5.95 37.73
N GLN A 211 1.04 -5.40 36.57
CA GLN A 211 0.61 -5.97 35.29
C GLN A 211 1.12 -7.40 35.10
N ALA A 212 2.43 -7.63 35.36
CA ALA A 212 3.02 -8.97 35.26
C ALA A 212 2.36 -9.97 36.23
N VAL A 213 2.11 -9.56 37.44
CA VAL A 213 1.47 -10.40 38.48
C VAL A 213 0.02 -10.70 38.14
N TYR A 214 -0.76 -9.70 37.72
CA TYR A 214 -2.16 -9.90 37.30
C TYR A 214 -2.27 -10.80 36.06
N ASN A 215 -1.39 -10.62 35.10
CA ASN A 215 -1.32 -11.50 33.92
C ASN A 215 -0.95 -12.94 34.30
N ALA A 216 -0.03 -13.11 35.26
CA ALA A 216 0.30 -14.45 35.73
C ALA A 216 -0.89 -15.10 36.45
N LEU A 217 -1.61 -14.38 37.31
CA LEU A 217 -2.83 -14.88 37.94
C LEU A 217 -3.91 -15.21 36.90
N ALA A 218 -4.03 -14.43 35.84
CA ALA A 218 -4.94 -14.74 34.74
C ALA A 218 -4.61 -16.05 34.01
N LYS A 219 -3.31 -16.32 33.79
CA LYS A 219 -2.83 -17.52 33.05
C LYS A 219 -2.80 -18.78 33.92
N CYS A 220 -2.32 -18.72 35.16
CA CYS A 220 -2.09 -19.88 36.03
C CYS A 220 -2.85 -19.89 37.36
N GLY A 221 -3.54 -18.81 37.72
CA GLY A 221 -4.34 -18.73 38.93
C GLY A 221 -5.55 -19.67 38.98
N THR A 222 -6.02 -19.99 40.18
CA THR A 222 -7.20 -20.85 40.40
C THR A 222 -8.42 -20.00 40.79
N HIS A 223 -9.46 -20.63 41.32
CA HIS A 223 -10.62 -19.93 41.88
C HIS A 223 -10.27 -18.97 43.05
N ALA A 224 -9.12 -19.13 43.68
CA ALA A 224 -8.66 -18.25 44.74
C ALA A 224 -8.32 -16.85 44.22
N SER A 225 -7.85 -16.74 43.01
CA SER A 225 -7.51 -15.46 42.35
C SER A 225 -8.73 -14.65 41.88
N ILE A 226 -9.95 -15.23 41.87
CA ILE A 226 -11.16 -14.52 41.39
C ILE A 226 -11.46 -13.28 42.23
N ALA A 227 -11.49 -13.40 43.56
CA ALA A 227 -11.85 -12.30 44.44
C ALA A 227 -10.78 -11.18 44.46
N PRO A 228 -9.47 -11.49 44.55
CA PRO A 228 -8.40 -10.48 44.44
C PRO A 228 -8.41 -9.69 43.14
N LEU A 229 -8.50 -10.38 42.00
CA LEU A 229 -8.57 -9.69 40.69
C LEU A 229 -9.87 -8.91 40.49
N ALA A 230 -11.02 -9.41 41.00
CA ALA A 230 -12.26 -8.66 41.03
C ALA A 230 -12.16 -7.38 41.84
N ALA A 231 -11.48 -7.41 43.00
CA ALA A 231 -11.24 -6.23 43.82
C ALA A 231 -10.34 -5.21 43.10
N ALA A 232 -9.27 -5.67 42.47
CA ALA A 232 -8.38 -4.81 41.69
C ALA A 232 -9.10 -4.18 40.45
N ALA A 233 -9.84 -4.95 39.70
CA ALA A 233 -10.64 -4.47 38.58
C ALA A 233 -11.70 -3.44 39.03
N LYS A 234 -12.35 -3.68 40.17
CA LYS A 234 -13.31 -2.75 40.77
C LYS A 234 -12.66 -1.45 41.24
N ALA A 235 -11.46 -1.51 41.80
CA ALA A 235 -10.71 -0.33 42.22
C ALA A 235 -10.36 0.57 41.01
N ASP A 236 -10.10 -0.02 39.85
CA ASP A 236 -9.89 0.69 38.60
C ASP A 236 -11.21 1.09 37.87
N GLY A 237 -12.36 0.92 38.53
CA GLY A 237 -13.67 1.19 37.96
C GLY A 237 -13.99 0.33 36.72
N TYR A 238 -13.37 -0.83 36.65
CA TYR A 238 -13.42 -1.73 35.50
C TYR A 238 -12.90 -1.10 34.19
N ALA A 239 -12.04 -0.09 34.28
CA ALA A 239 -11.33 0.45 33.13
C ALA A 239 -10.19 -0.49 32.70
N PHE A 240 -9.84 -0.49 31.41
CA PHE A 240 -8.63 -1.14 30.92
C PHE A 240 -7.46 -0.17 31.11
N THR A 241 -6.77 -0.31 32.24
CA THR A 241 -5.62 0.52 32.65
C THR A 241 -4.31 -0.18 32.32
N LYS A 242 -3.17 0.53 32.50
CA LYS A 242 -1.83 -0.04 32.24
C LYS A 242 -1.47 -1.22 33.16
N ASN A 243 -2.08 -1.33 34.37
CA ASN A 243 -1.86 -2.48 35.25
C ASN A 243 -2.64 -3.74 34.80
N ASP A 244 -3.58 -3.58 33.88
CA ASP A 244 -4.41 -4.64 33.29
C ASP A 244 -5.23 -5.48 34.29
N ALA A 245 -5.61 -4.92 35.44
CA ALA A 245 -6.42 -5.65 36.40
C ALA A 245 -7.75 -6.16 35.84
N THR A 246 -8.44 -5.32 35.07
CA THR A 246 -9.73 -5.69 34.40
C THR A 246 -9.55 -6.78 33.36
N GLY A 247 -8.52 -6.65 32.51
CA GLY A 247 -8.21 -7.66 31.50
C GLY A 247 -7.82 -9.00 32.14
N ALA A 248 -6.96 -8.97 33.14
CA ALA A 248 -6.56 -10.16 33.86
C ALA A 248 -7.75 -10.86 34.54
N TYR A 249 -8.67 -10.08 35.15
CA TYR A 249 -9.88 -10.62 35.78
C TYR A 249 -10.77 -11.31 34.74
N VAL A 250 -11.06 -10.67 33.60
CA VAL A 250 -11.87 -11.22 32.50
C VAL A 250 -11.22 -12.49 31.95
N ASN A 251 -9.90 -12.46 31.70
CA ASN A 251 -9.15 -13.61 31.16
C ASN A 251 -9.13 -14.80 32.12
N LEU A 252 -8.97 -14.56 33.43
CA LEU A 252 -9.10 -15.61 34.44
C LEU A 252 -10.48 -16.25 34.42
N LEU A 253 -11.54 -15.44 34.39
CA LEU A 253 -12.91 -15.94 34.34
C LEU A 253 -13.16 -16.76 33.09
N ALA A 254 -12.70 -16.30 31.93
CA ALA A 254 -12.85 -16.99 30.65
C ALA A 254 -12.20 -18.38 30.71
N ARG A 255 -10.95 -18.45 31.14
CA ARG A 255 -10.18 -19.69 31.26
C ARG A 255 -10.82 -20.67 32.23
N LEU A 256 -11.19 -20.23 33.44
CA LEU A 256 -11.78 -21.08 34.46
C LEU A 256 -13.21 -21.52 34.11
N ALA A 257 -14.01 -20.67 33.48
CA ALA A 257 -15.36 -21.00 33.02
C ALA A 257 -15.33 -22.03 31.88
N ALA A 258 -14.38 -21.88 30.94
CA ALA A 258 -14.17 -22.87 29.86
C ALA A 258 -13.79 -24.26 30.41
N ALA A 259 -13.07 -24.29 31.52
CA ALA A 259 -12.75 -25.53 32.24
C ALA A 259 -13.93 -26.06 33.15
N GLY A 260 -15.12 -25.47 33.04
CA GLY A 260 -16.31 -25.89 33.79
C GLY A 260 -16.46 -25.28 35.19
N GLY A 261 -15.62 -24.27 35.53
CA GLY A 261 -15.61 -23.64 36.84
C GLY A 261 -16.86 -22.82 37.17
N GLN A 262 -17.76 -23.33 37.99
CA GLN A 262 -19.03 -22.69 38.35
C GLN A 262 -18.89 -21.33 39.06
N LYS A 263 -17.84 -21.15 39.87
CA LYS A 263 -17.56 -19.85 40.53
C LYS A 263 -17.20 -18.80 39.49
N ALA A 264 -16.38 -19.15 38.49
CA ALA A 264 -16.02 -18.24 37.42
C ALA A 264 -17.22 -17.88 36.54
N LEU A 265 -18.05 -18.87 36.18
CA LEU A 265 -19.29 -18.64 35.43
C LEU A 265 -20.25 -17.72 36.18
N SER A 266 -20.37 -17.89 37.52
CA SER A 266 -21.20 -17.02 38.35
C SER A 266 -20.68 -15.60 38.43
N ALA A 267 -19.35 -15.44 38.51
CA ALA A 267 -18.69 -14.15 38.47
C ALA A 267 -18.86 -13.46 37.09
N ALA A 268 -18.72 -14.18 36.00
CA ALA A 268 -18.98 -13.68 34.63
C ALA A 268 -20.45 -13.20 34.48
N LYS A 269 -21.43 -13.95 35.02
CA LYS A 269 -22.82 -13.51 35.07
C LYS A 269 -22.99 -12.21 35.86
N ALA A 270 -22.24 -12.01 36.95
CA ALA A 270 -22.29 -10.79 37.72
C ALA A 270 -21.75 -9.56 36.97
N LEU A 271 -20.84 -9.78 35.99
CA LEU A 271 -20.34 -8.70 35.15
C LEU A 271 -21.38 -8.16 34.16
N GLN A 272 -22.47 -8.86 33.89
CA GLN A 272 -23.53 -8.42 32.97
C GLN A 272 -24.49 -7.36 33.56
N LYS A 273 -24.31 -6.96 34.83
CA LYS A 273 -25.19 -5.98 35.48
C LYS A 273 -25.16 -4.62 34.78
N PRO A 274 -26.32 -3.97 34.56
CA PRO A 274 -26.43 -2.69 33.87
C PRO A 274 -25.62 -1.55 34.47
N ALA A 275 -25.30 -1.62 35.77
CA ALA A 275 -24.50 -0.61 36.46
C ALA A 275 -23.00 -0.66 36.12
N LEU A 276 -22.52 -1.68 35.42
CA LEU A 276 -21.11 -1.83 35.03
C LEU A 276 -20.85 -1.27 33.64
N PRO A 277 -19.62 -0.89 33.32
CA PRO A 277 -19.24 -0.43 31.98
C PRO A 277 -19.56 -1.46 30.87
N GLN A 278 -19.98 -0.97 29.71
CA GLN A 278 -20.48 -1.79 28.59
C GLN A 278 -19.48 -2.86 28.15
N ASN A 279 -18.18 -2.50 28.05
CA ASN A 279 -17.12 -3.41 27.64
C ASN A 279 -16.96 -4.62 28.58
N VAL A 280 -17.06 -4.39 29.87
CA VAL A 280 -16.99 -5.44 30.88
C VAL A 280 -18.26 -6.32 30.88
N ARG A 281 -19.43 -5.69 30.67
CA ARG A 281 -20.69 -6.41 30.47
C ARG A 281 -20.63 -7.34 29.27
N ALA A 282 -20.12 -6.83 28.14
CA ALA A 282 -19.94 -7.63 26.91
C ALA A 282 -18.98 -8.80 27.14
N ALA A 283 -17.84 -8.58 27.80
CA ALA A 283 -16.91 -9.66 28.15
C ALA A 283 -17.55 -10.73 29.05
N GLY A 284 -18.32 -10.31 30.08
CA GLY A 284 -19.07 -11.24 30.91
C GLY A 284 -20.09 -12.06 30.14
N LEU A 285 -20.77 -11.46 29.16
CA LEU A 285 -21.71 -12.14 28.26
C LEU A 285 -21.00 -13.15 27.36
N GLU A 286 -19.88 -12.77 26.75
CA GLU A 286 -19.06 -13.66 25.92
C GLU A 286 -18.65 -14.93 26.68
N ILE A 287 -18.13 -14.76 27.89
CA ILE A 287 -17.73 -15.88 28.75
C ILE A 287 -18.90 -16.82 29.02
N VAL A 288 -20.09 -16.27 29.33
CA VAL A 288 -21.30 -17.09 29.61
C VAL A 288 -21.76 -17.82 28.37
N LEU A 289 -21.74 -17.18 27.19
CA LEU A 289 -22.12 -17.80 25.92
C LEU A 289 -21.13 -18.89 25.51
N ALA A 290 -19.85 -18.70 25.76
CA ALA A 290 -18.81 -19.69 25.48
C ALA A 290 -18.94 -20.92 26.39
N ALA A 291 -19.14 -20.71 27.72
CA ALA A 291 -19.09 -21.76 28.70
C ALA A 291 -20.42 -22.58 28.83
N ASP A 292 -21.59 -21.99 28.57
CA ASP A 292 -22.90 -22.63 28.75
C ASP A 292 -23.64 -22.83 27.41
N ALA A 293 -23.16 -23.77 26.62
CA ALA A 293 -23.69 -24.07 25.29
C ALA A 293 -25.19 -24.38 25.30
N LYS A 294 -25.70 -25.01 26.36
CA LYS A 294 -27.13 -25.42 26.49
C LYS A 294 -28.05 -24.20 26.65
N LYS A 295 -27.52 -23.08 27.16
CA LYS A 295 -28.32 -21.88 27.46
C LYS A 295 -28.02 -20.69 26.54
N ARG A 296 -27.20 -20.86 25.50
CA ARG A 296 -26.78 -19.79 24.57
C ARG A 296 -27.96 -19.00 24.02
N THR A 297 -28.95 -19.67 23.44
CA THR A 297 -30.15 -19.03 22.88
C THR A 297 -30.89 -18.23 23.95
N GLN A 298 -31.12 -18.83 25.15
CA GLN A 298 -31.79 -18.15 26.24
C GLN A 298 -31.02 -16.91 26.71
N THR A 299 -29.69 -16.99 26.75
CA THR A 299 -28.82 -15.88 27.17
C THR A 299 -28.88 -14.74 26.15
N VAL A 300 -28.83 -15.03 24.84
CA VAL A 300 -28.99 -14.00 23.79
C VAL A 300 -30.36 -13.34 23.89
N LEU A 301 -31.45 -14.13 23.99
CA LEU A 301 -32.82 -13.59 24.11
C LEU A 301 -33.01 -12.73 25.37
N ALA A 302 -32.29 -13.01 26.44
CA ALA A 302 -32.29 -12.18 27.66
C ALA A 302 -31.54 -10.87 27.44
N ALA A 303 -30.37 -10.91 26.78
CA ALA A 303 -29.58 -9.74 26.48
C ALA A 303 -30.28 -8.74 25.55
N LEU A 304 -31.14 -9.20 24.64
CA LEU A 304 -31.93 -8.35 23.75
C LEU A 304 -32.97 -7.46 24.46
N LYS A 305 -33.26 -7.70 25.74
CA LYS A 305 -34.11 -6.83 26.54
C LYS A 305 -33.39 -5.63 27.17
N ASP A 306 -32.07 -5.59 27.01
CA ASP A 306 -31.25 -4.51 27.61
C ASP A 306 -31.51 -3.18 26.90
N ALA A 307 -31.49 -2.10 27.66
CA ALA A 307 -31.67 -0.74 27.09
C ALA A 307 -30.43 -0.32 26.27
N ASP A 308 -29.25 -0.80 26.63
CA ASP A 308 -28.00 -0.47 25.95
C ASP A 308 -27.88 -1.23 24.62
N ARG A 309 -27.91 -0.46 23.53
CA ARG A 309 -27.79 -1.00 22.19
C ARG A 309 -26.45 -1.74 21.96
N ALA A 310 -25.33 -1.19 22.46
CA ALA A 310 -24.01 -1.81 22.26
C ALA A 310 -23.97 -3.20 22.92
N TYR A 311 -24.60 -3.36 24.09
CA TYR A 311 -24.71 -4.67 24.74
C TYR A 311 -25.60 -5.64 23.98
N ARG A 312 -26.73 -5.21 23.42
CA ARG A 312 -27.60 -6.04 22.55
C ARG A 312 -26.87 -6.46 21.26
N CYS A 313 -26.16 -5.53 20.62
CA CYS A 313 -25.36 -5.83 19.44
C CYS A 313 -24.24 -6.83 19.74
N ALA A 314 -23.54 -6.68 20.87
CA ALA A 314 -22.53 -7.64 21.32
C ALA A 314 -23.12 -9.06 21.48
N ALA A 315 -24.34 -9.19 22.00
CA ALA A 315 -24.99 -10.48 22.12
C ALA A 315 -25.26 -11.14 20.76
N LEU A 316 -25.67 -10.35 19.76
CA LEU A 316 -25.91 -10.81 18.41
C LEU A 316 -24.58 -11.14 17.68
N ASP A 317 -23.53 -10.35 17.93
CA ASP A 317 -22.21 -10.58 17.35
C ASP A 317 -21.61 -11.89 17.88
N TYR A 318 -21.65 -12.12 19.17
CA TYR A 318 -21.21 -13.39 19.76
C TYR A 318 -22.07 -14.58 19.29
N ALA A 319 -23.35 -14.36 19.01
CA ALA A 319 -24.23 -15.38 18.46
C ALA A 319 -23.84 -15.84 17.06
N ASN A 320 -23.03 -15.08 16.33
CA ASN A 320 -22.52 -15.49 15.02
C ASN A 320 -21.76 -16.83 15.06
N ALA A 321 -21.11 -17.15 16.18
CA ALA A 321 -20.35 -18.39 16.34
C ALA A 321 -21.23 -19.67 16.40
N PHE A 322 -22.52 -19.53 16.66
CA PHE A 322 -23.47 -20.64 16.80
C PHE A 322 -24.84 -20.36 16.16
N ALA A 323 -24.86 -19.43 15.20
CA ALA A 323 -26.09 -19.06 14.49
C ALA A 323 -26.59 -20.23 13.64
N ASP A 324 -27.84 -20.63 13.89
CA ASP A 324 -28.54 -21.67 13.17
C ASP A 324 -30.05 -21.33 13.01
N GLU A 325 -30.79 -22.17 12.29
CA GLU A 325 -32.20 -21.98 12.04
C GLU A 325 -33.04 -21.96 13.34
N ALA A 326 -32.61 -22.70 14.36
CA ALA A 326 -33.30 -22.73 15.64
C ALA A 326 -33.17 -21.38 16.39
N LEU A 327 -31.98 -20.79 16.35
CA LEU A 327 -31.75 -19.47 16.90
C LEU A 327 -32.55 -18.40 16.13
N TYR A 328 -32.54 -18.45 14.76
CA TYR A 328 -33.32 -17.51 13.95
C TYR A 328 -34.81 -17.55 14.30
N ALA A 329 -35.40 -18.75 14.38
CA ALA A 329 -36.80 -18.96 14.77
C ALA A 329 -37.07 -18.46 16.19
N ALA A 330 -36.16 -18.69 17.14
CA ALA A 330 -36.29 -18.20 18.51
C ALA A 330 -36.28 -16.67 18.61
N LEU A 331 -35.39 -16.03 17.83
CA LEU A 331 -35.31 -14.56 17.73
C LEU A 331 -36.60 -13.97 17.15
N VAL A 332 -37.07 -14.51 16.03
CA VAL A 332 -38.34 -14.06 15.41
C VAL A 332 -39.52 -14.24 16.33
N LYS A 333 -39.64 -15.38 17.00
CA LYS A 333 -40.69 -15.61 18.01
C LYS A 333 -40.64 -14.59 19.15
N LYS A 334 -39.44 -14.05 19.44
CA LYS A 334 -39.25 -13.08 20.52
C LYS A 334 -39.58 -11.64 20.10
N LEU A 335 -39.53 -11.28 18.81
CA LEU A 335 -39.73 -9.93 18.29
C LEU A 335 -40.92 -9.19 18.89
N PRO A 336 -42.14 -9.76 19.00
CA PRO A 336 -43.31 -9.00 19.48
C PRO A 336 -43.15 -8.43 20.89
N SER A 337 -42.24 -9.04 21.69
CA SER A 337 -42.02 -8.63 23.10
C SER A 337 -40.78 -7.75 23.29
N LEU A 338 -40.12 -7.34 22.23
CA LEU A 338 -38.92 -6.49 22.26
C LEU A 338 -39.34 -5.03 22.00
N SER A 339 -38.48 -4.09 22.45
CA SER A 339 -38.56 -2.68 22.04
C SER A 339 -38.27 -2.54 20.54
N ASP A 340 -38.73 -1.47 19.90
CA ASP A 340 -38.53 -1.25 18.47
C ASP A 340 -37.01 -1.16 18.14
N ALA A 341 -36.22 -0.53 19.00
CA ALA A 341 -34.78 -0.52 18.88
C ALA A 341 -34.16 -1.93 18.90
N ALA A 342 -34.64 -2.83 19.78
CA ALA A 342 -34.15 -4.21 19.82
C ALA A 342 -34.65 -5.03 18.62
N LYS A 343 -35.88 -4.78 18.14
CA LYS A 343 -36.38 -5.38 16.87
C LYS A 343 -35.49 -4.96 15.70
N THR A 344 -35.13 -3.68 15.62
CA THR A 344 -34.24 -3.13 14.58
C THR A 344 -32.88 -3.84 14.58
N ASP A 345 -32.29 -4.07 15.76
CA ASP A 345 -31.02 -4.80 15.89
C ASP A 345 -31.16 -6.26 15.40
N VAL A 346 -32.24 -6.97 15.81
CA VAL A 346 -32.50 -8.37 15.40
C VAL A 346 -32.75 -8.47 13.90
N VAL A 347 -33.62 -7.61 13.35
CA VAL A 347 -33.96 -7.61 11.91
C VAL A 347 -32.71 -7.31 11.06
N SER A 348 -31.90 -6.34 11.48
CA SER A 348 -30.65 -6.02 10.81
C SER A 348 -29.68 -7.20 10.82
N TRP A 349 -29.58 -7.91 11.96
CA TRP A 349 -28.72 -9.07 12.13
C TRP A 349 -29.19 -10.25 11.28
N LEU A 350 -30.49 -10.56 11.23
CA LEU A 350 -31.06 -11.59 10.37
C LEU A 350 -30.77 -11.29 8.89
N GLY A 351 -30.88 -10.02 8.50
CA GLY A 351 -30.48 -9.59 7.15
C GLY A 351 -29.00 -9.83 6.86
N ALA A 352 -28.12 -9.49 7.79
CA ALA A 352 -26.69 -9.71 7.67
C ALA A 352 -26.31 -11.20 7.61
N ARG A 353 -27.11 -12.05 8.23
CA ARG A 353 -26.96 -13.53 8.22
C ARG A 353 -27.63 -14.20 7.03
N HIS A 354 -28.31 -13.45 6.16
CA HIS A 354 -29.08 -14.01 5.03
C HIS A 354 -30.10 -15.08 5.47
N ALA A 355 -30.79 -14.85 6.59
CA ALA A 355 -31.72 -15.82 7.21
C ALA A 355 -33.00 -15.98 6.37
N ALA A 356 -32.89 -16.67 5.23
CA ALA A 356 -33.97 -16.80 4.24
C ALA A 356 -35.26 -17.41 4.80
N SER A 357 -35.14 -18.34 5.74
CA SER A 357 -36.25 -18.96 6.43
C SER A 357 -37.13 -17.98 7.24
N GLN A 358 -36.58 -16.79 7.54
CA GLN A 358 -37.28 -15.76 8.34
C GLN A 358 -37.75 -14.56 7.47
N SER A 359 -37.78 -14.72 6.16
CA SER A 359 -38.19 -13.69 5.21
C SER A 359 -39.56 -13.09 5.54
N ALA A 360 -40.54 -13.91 5.92
CA ALA A 360 -41.88 -13.44 6.27
C ALA A 360 -41.92 -12.45 7.46
N ALA A 361 -41.09 -12.72 8.48
CA ALA A 361 -41.00 -11.83 9.65
C ALA A 361 -40.31 -10.50 9.30
N VAL A 362 -39.26 -10.54 8.46
CA VAL A 362 -38.55 -9.36 7.98
C VAL A 362 -39.47 -8.51 7.09
N VAL A 363 -40.20 -9.14 6.16
CA VAL A 363 -41.18 -8.45 5.30
C VAL A 363 -42.30 -7.79 6.13
N ALA A 364 -42.82 -8.48 7.16
CA ALA A 364 -43.82 -7.90 8.06
C ALA A 364 -43.29 -6.63 8.79
N ALA A 365 -42.01 -6.63 9.15
CA ALA A 365 -41.39 -5.47 9.81
C ALA A 365 -41.24 -4.25 8.89
N MET A 366 -41.29 -4.40 7.55
CA MET A 366 -41.26 -3.29 6.60
C MET A 366 -42.48 -2.34 6.74
N SER A 367 -43.58 -2.80 7.34
CA SER A 367 -44.79 -2.03 7.61
C SER A 367 -44.84 -1.48 9.04
N SER A 368 -43.74 -1.48 9.77
CA SER A 368 -43.67 -0.94 11.13
C SER A 368 -43.96 0.57 11.13
N PRO A 369 -44.69 1.09 12.15
CA PRO A 369 -44.83 2.51 12.37
C PRO A 369 -43.54 3.17 12.85
N ASP A 370 -42.58 2.40 13.36
CA ASP A 370 -41.24 2.86 13.67
C ASP A 370 -40.38 2.88 12.39
N ASP A 371 -39.93 4.08 12.01
CA ASP A 371 -39.24 4.31 10.74
C ASP A 371 -37.86 3.62 10.68
N GLU A 372 -37.14 3.56 11.82
CA GLU A 372 -35.83 2.87 11.88
C GLU A 372 -35.98 1.36 11.66
N LEU A 373 -37.01 0.77 12.27
CA LEU A 373 -37.31 -0.64 12.07
C LEU A 373 -37.76 -0.93 10.65
N ALA A 374 -38.63 -0.10 10.07
CA ALA A 374 -39.08 -0.25 8.69
C ALA A 374 -37.90 -0.17 7.70
N LEU A 375 -37.01 0.79 7.85
CA LEU A 375 -35.79 0.93 7.04
C LEU A 375 -34.83 -0.23 7.21
N ALA A 376 -34.63 -0.72 8.43
CA ALA A 376 -33.81 -1.88 8.71
C ALA A 376 -34.37 -3.12 8.02
N ALA A 377 -35.71 -3.28 8.04
CA ALA A 377 -36.40 -4.39 7.39
C ALA A 377 -36.29 -4.36 5.86
N VAL A 378 -36.43 -3.17 5.25
CA VAL A 378 -36.17 -2.98 3.80
C VAL A 378 -34.76 -3.40 3.42
N ARG A 379 -33.75 -2.97 4.17
CA ARG A 379 -32.37 -3.35 3.95
C ARG A 379 -32.10 -4.84 4.16
N ALA A 380 -32.71 -5.41 5.19
CA ALA A 380 -32.62 -6.83 5.50
C ALA A 380 -33.29 -7.70 4.42
N ALA A 381 -34.46 -7.32 3.93
CA ALA A 381 -35.18 -8.01 2.84
C ALA A 381 -34.30 -8.10 1.56
N GLY A 382 -33.59 -7.03 1.22
CA GLY A 382 -32.66 -7.02 0.07
C GLY A 382 -31.52 -8.02 0.21
N LYS A 383 -31.01 -8.23 1.44
CA LYS A 383 -29.92 -9.16 1.75
C LYS A 383 -30.40 -10.62 1.83
N ILE A 384 -31.58 -10.82 2.44
CA ILE A 384 -32.20 -12.15 2.58
C ILE A 384 -32.56 -12.73 1.20
N GLY A 385 -33.14 -11.90 0.32
CA GLY A 385 -33.55 -12.32 -1.01
C GLY A 385 -34.84 -13.17 -0.97
N GLY A 386 -35.06 -13.91 -2.07
CA GLY A 386 -36.26 -14.75 -2.26
C GLY A 386 -37.47 -13.99 -2.82
N GLN A 387 -38.50 -14.73 -3.28
CA GLN A 387 -39.63 -14.12 -4.00
C GLN A 387 -40.44 -13.17 -3.11
N GLN A 388 -40.76 -13.59 -1.86
CA GLN A 388 -41.53 -12.77 -0.94
C GLN A 388 -40.87 -11.41 -0.63
N ALA A 389 -39.53 -11.41 -0.41
CA ALA A 389 -38.75 -10.18 -0.20
C ALA A 389 -38.75 -9.30 -1.46
N LEU A 390 -38.62 -9.92 -2.64
CA LEU A 390 -38.65 -9.23 -3.93
C LEU A 390 -39.97 -8.51 -4.14
N ASP A 391 -41.09 -9.19 -3.95
CA ASP A 391 -42.43 -8.63 -4.15
C ASP A 391 -42.70 -7.47 -3.18
N ALA A 392 -42.32 -7.66 -1.90
CA ALA A 392 -42.43 -6.62 -0.89
C ALA A 392 -41.57 -5.38 -1.19
N LEU A 393 -40.34 -5.55 -1.66
CA LEU A 393 -39.47 -4.44 -2.05
C LEU A 393 -39.98 -3.71 -3.31
N ILE A 394 -40.53 -4.43 -4.29
CA ILE A 394 -41.19 -3.85 -5.47
C ILE A 394 -42.39 -2.98 -5.04
N ALA A 395 -43.25 -3.46 -4.12
CA ALA A 395 -44.37 -2.68 -3.60
C ALA A 395 -43.93 -1.39 -2.87
N GLN A 396 -42.69 -1.32 -2.36
CA GLN A 396 -42.16 -0.13 -1.71
C GLN A 396 -41.58 0.91 -2.70
N LEU A 397 -41.46 0.59 -4.00
CA LEU A 397 -40.89 1.54 -4.99
C LEU A 397 -41.68 2.84 -5.16
N GLY A 398 -43.00 2.82 -4.90
CA GLY A 398 -43.85 4.01 -4.88
C GLY A 398 -44.08 4.58 -3.48
N GLY A 399 -43.59 3.95 -2.41
CA GLY A 399 -43.85 4.28 -1.01
C GLY A 399 -42.81 5.21 -0.36
N ALA A 400 -42.99 5.41 0.95
CA ALA A 400 -42.13 6.29 1.75
C ALA A 400 -40.64 5.90 1.74
N HIS A 401 -40.35 4.61 1.64
CA HIS A 401 -39.00 4.06 1.63
C HIS A 401 -38.47 3.67 0.23
N ALA A 402 -39.02 4.33 -0.81
CA ALA A 402 -38.70 4.03 -2.21
C ALA A 402 -37.20 4.09 -2.54
N LYS A 403 -36.46 5.01 -1.92
CA LYS A 403 -35.00 5.15 -2.11
C LYS A 403 -34.25 3.93 -1.58
N GLU A 404 -34.56 3.50 -0.38
CA GLU A 404 -33.94 2.35 0.27
C GLU A 404 -34.35 1.04 -0.42
N ALA A 405 -35.61 0.91 -0.82
CA ALA A 405 -36.09 -0.23 -1.59
C ALA A 405 -35.40 -0.32 -2.94
N SER A 406 -35.24 0.79 -3.66
CA SER A 406 -34.47 0.85 -4.91
C SER A 406 -33.01 0.43 -4.71
N ALA A 407 -32.37 0.88 -3.61
CA ALA A 407 -31.00 0.49 -3.29
C ALA A 407 -30.88 -1.01 -2.99
N ALA A 408 -31.83 -1.56 -2.22
CA ALA A 408 -31.91 -2.99 -1.88
C ALA A 408 -32.13 -3.84 -3.15
N LEU A 409 -33.04 -3.45 -4.02
CA LEU A 409 -33.34 -4.11 -5.29
C LEU A 409 -32.17 -4.03 -6.29
N ALA A 410 -31.46 -2.92 -6.33
CA ALA A 410 -30.28 -2.78 -7.19
C ALA A 410 -29.16 -3.79 -6.85
N ALA A 411 -29.02 -4.13 -5.55
CA ALA A 411 -28.08 -5.12 -5.03
C ALA A 411 -28.70 -6.51 -4.83
N PHE A 412 -29.95 -6.70 -5.20
CA PHE A 412 -30.71 -7.94 -4.94
C PHE A 412 -30.04 -9.17 -5.59
N ASN A 413 -29.76 -10.17 -4.78
CA ASN A 413 -29.19 -11.43 -5.24
C ASN A 413 -30.29 -12.35 -5.74
N GLY A 414 -30.25 -12.74 -7.03
CA GLY A 414 -31.23 -13.60 -7.65
C GLY A 414 -31.60 -13.16 -9.07
N LYS A 415 -32.81 -13.51 -9.53
CA LYS A 415 -33.31 -13.21 -10.88
C LYS A 415 -34.50 -12.23 -10.85
N PRO A 416 -34.30 -10.96 -10.41
CA PRO A 416 -35.40 -10.00 -10.25
C PRO A 416 -35.86 -9.34 -11.55
N ASN A 417 -35.21 -9.64 -12.69
CA ASN A 417 -35.40 -8.90 -13.94
C ASN A 417 -36.86 -8.86 -14.42
N ALA A 418 -37.56 -10.00 -14.35
CA ALA A 418 -38.97 -10.06 -14.74
C ALA A 418 -39.86 -9.16 -13.86
N ALA A 419 -39.60 -9.13 -12.56
CA ALA A 419 -40.34 -8.29 -11.60
C ALA A 419 -40.08 -6.80 -11.88
N PHE A 420 -38.84 -6.41 -12.23
CA PHE A 420 -38.54 -5.02 -12.58
C PHE A 420 -39.23 -4.60 -13.89
N VAL A 421 -39.31 -5.48 -14.89
CA VAL A 421 -40.05 -5.21 -16.12
C VAL A 421 -41.57 -5.12 -15.86
N ALA A 422 -42.11 -5.93 -14.98
CA ALA A 422 -43.48 -5.84 -14.54
C ALA A 422 -43.80 -4.54 -13.77
N ALA A 423 -42.88 -4.07 -12.95
CA ALA A 423 -43.01 -2.83 -12.19
C ALA A 423 -43.10 -1.55 -13.09
N LEU A 424 -42.75 -1.65 -14.37
CA LEU A 424 -42.95 -0.57 -15.35
C LEU A 424 -44.43 -0.34 -15.69
N ASP A 425 -45.31 -1.26 -15.32
CA ASP A 425 -46.76 -1.11 -15.51
C ASP A 425 -47.46 -0.51 -14.25
N GLY A 426 -46.70 -0.17 -13.18
CA GLY A 426 -47.18 0.34 -11.93
C GLY A 426 -47.62 1.82 -11.96
N ASP A 427 -47.78 2.41 -10.81
CA ASP A 427 -47.99 3.85 -10.64
C ASP A 427 -46.78 4.69 -11.08
N PRO A 428 -46.91 6.00 -11.33
CA PRO A 428 -45.79 6.81 -11.81
C PRO A 428 -44.53 6.80 -10.94
N ALA A 429 -44.67 6.75 -9.61
CA ALA A 429 -43.51 6.73 -8.72
C ALA A 429 -42.79 5.37 -8.80
N THR A 430 -43.52 4.27 -8.86
CA THR A 430 -43.03 2.92 -9.09
C THR A 430 -42.34 2.82 -10.45
N GLN A 431 -42.94 3.33 -11.52
CA GLN A 431 -42.41 3.37 -12.87
C GLN A 431 -41.04 4.08 -12.90
N ALA A 432 -40.97 5.30 -12.35
CA ALA A 432 -39.74 6.10 -12.36
C ALA A 432 -38.58 5.38 -11.63
N ASN A 433 -38.82 4.66 -10.56
CA ASN A 433 -37.82 3.92 -9.82
C ASN A 433 -37.48 2.58 -10.50
N ALA A 434 -38.46 1.88 -11.11
CA ALA A 434 -38.24 0.68 -11.88
C ALA A 434 -37.41 0.94 -13.13
N LEU A 435 -37.60 2.07 -13.82
CA LEU A 435 -36.78 2.52 -14.95
C LEU A 435 -35.29 2.62 -14.58
N LYS A 436 -34.96 3.16 -13.42
CA LYS A 436 -33.58 3.21 -12.92
C LYS A 436 -32.99 1.81 -12.69
N LEU A 437 -33.81 0.87 -12.20
CA LEU A 437 -33.40 -0.50 -11.93
C LEU A 437 -33.16 -1.29 -13.23
N VAL A 438 -34.06 -1.20 -14.21
CA VAL A 438 -33.89 -1.88 -15.50
C VAL A 438 -32.67 -1.34 -16.26
N ALA A 439 -32.41 -0.02 -16.20
CA ALA A 439 -31.24 0.59 -16.78
C ALA A 439 -29.93 0.13 -16.09
N LYS A 440 -29.88 0.18 -14.77
CA LYS A 440 -28.73 -0.21 -13.97
C LYS A 440 -28.34 -1.68 -14.17
N ARG A 441 -29.32 -2.57 -14.29
CA ARG A 441 -29.12 -4.00 -14.52
C ARG A 441 -29.03 -4.38 -16.01
N ARG A 442 -29.15 -3.42 -16.89
CA ARG A 442 -29.08 -3.60 -18.35
C ARG A 442 -30.09 -4.64 -18.86
N ILE A 443 -31.36 -4.48 -18.45
CA ILE A 443 -32.42 -5.41 -18.82
C ILE A 443 -32.95 -5.03 -20.20
N THR A 444 -32.36 -5.58 -21.25
CA THR A 444 -32.73 -5.27 -22.65
C THR A 444 -34.16 -5.67 -23.03
N THR A 445 -34.72 -6.67 -22.36
CA THR A 445 -36.12 -7.08 -22.55
C THR A 445 -37.14 -6.02 -22.10
N ALA A 446 -36.68 -4.97 -21.37
CA ALA A 446 -37.52 -3.83 -20.99
C ALA A 446 -37.61 -2.74 -22.07
N ALA A 447 -36.84 -2.83 -23.16
CA ALA A 447 -36.67 -1.76 -24.14
C ALA A 447 -38.02 -1.23 -24.69
N ASP A 448 -38.94 -2.11 -25.15
CA ASP A 448 -40.22 -1.66 -25.70
C ASP A 448 -41.10 -0.88 -24.71
N LYS A 449 -41.11 -1.32 -23.41
CA LYS A 449 -41.84 -0.59 -22.37
C LYS A 449 -41.15 0.74 -22.07
N VAL A 450 -39.82 0.80 -22.04
CA VAL A 450 -39.08 2.05 -21.86
C VAL A 450 -39.36 3.02 -23.00
N PHE A 451 -39.37 2.55 -24.25
CA PHE A 451 -39.73 3.40 -25.38
C PHE A 451 -41.19 3.91 -25.30
N ALA A 452 -42.15 3.10 -24.85
CA ALA A 452 -43.51 3.54 -24.63
C ALA A 452 -43.62 4.66 -23.57
N LEU A 453 -42.81 4.56 -22.51
CA LEU A 453 -42.77 5.51 -21.42
C LEU A 453 -42.08 6.85 -21.75
N LEU A 454 -41.39 6.97 -22.90
CA LEU A 454 -40.86 8.25 -23.40
C LEU A 454 -42.00 9.27 -23.69
N GLY A 455 -43.21 8.80 -23.99
CA GLY A 455 -44.40 9.61 -24.19
C GLY A 455 -45.26 9.83 -22.92
N SER A 456 -44.78 9.45 -21.74
CA SER A 456 -45.55 9.57 -20.50
C SER A 456 -45.94 11.02 -20.21
N GLY A 457 -47.17 11.23 -19.73
CA GLY A 457 -47.64 12.52 -19.25
C GLY A 457 -46.93 12.96 -17.95
N ASP A 458 -46.44 11.98 -17.16
CA ASP A 458 -45.66 12.28 -15.94
C ASP A 458 -44.21 12.64 -16.31
N LYS A 459 -43.76 13.82 -15.83
CA LYS A 459 -42.40 14.32 -16.14
C LYS A 459 -41.30 13.45 -15.54
N ALA A 460 -41.47 12.91 -14.34
CA ALA A 460 -40.45 12.09 -13.67
C ALA A 460 -40.28 10.74 -14.39
N VAL A 461 -41.38 10.12 -14.79
CA VAL A 461 -41.39 8.89 -15.61
C VAL A 461 -40.71 9.13 -16.95
N ARG A 462 -41.10 10.20 -17.65
CA ARG A 462 -40.52 10.53 -18.96
C ARG A 462 -39.01 10.75 -18.85
N THR A 463 -38.54 11.55 -17.89
CA THR A 463 -37.12 11.77 -17.68
C THR A 463 -36.38 10.45 -17.37
N ALA A 464 -36.91 9.63 -16.47
CA ALA A 464 -36.33 8.35 -16.13
C ALA A 464 -36.30 7.36 -17.32
N ALA A 465 -37.30 7.42 -18.21
CA ALA A 465 -37.36 6.60 -19.42
C ALA A 465 -36.23 7.01 -20.42
N TYR A 466 -35.99 8.30 -20.61
CA TYR A 466 -34.89 8.78 -21.45
C TYR A 466 -33.55 8.34 -20.83
N ASP A 467 -33.35 8.51 -19.53
CA ASP A 467 -32.13 8.10 -18.84
C ASP A 467 -31.89 6.57 -18.92
N ALA A 468 -32.97 5.79 -18.97
CA ALA A 468 -32.90 4.33 -19.04
C ALA A 468 -32.41 3.81 -20.41
N LEU A 469 -32.54 4.56 -21.48
CA LEU A 469 -32.14 4.13 -22.84
C LEU A 469 -30.69 3.64 -22.89
N ALA A 470 -29.77 4.33 -22.21
CA ALA A 470 -28.36 3.94 -22.17
C ALA A 470 -28.12 2.55 -21.59
N GLY A 471 -29.05 2.03 -20.79
CA GLY A 471 -28.93 0.71 -20.16
C GLY A 471 -29.70 -0.42 -20.85
N VAL A 472 -30.79 -0.10 -21.58
CA VAL A 472 -31.72 -1.13 -22.10
C VAL A 472 -31.63 -1.35 -23.61
N THR A 473 -31.08 -0.39 -24.36
CA THR A 473 -31.06 -0.48 -25.82
C THR A 473 -30.01 -1.44 -26.35
N THR A 474 -30.27 -2.02 -27.50
CA THR A 474 -29.45 -2.98 -28.23
C THR A 474 -29.18 -2.49 -29.65
N ALA A 475 -28.35 -3.21 -30.41
CA ALA A 475 -28.08 -2.89 -31.81
C ALA A 475 -29.37 -2.87 -32.67
N GLY A 476 -30.38 -3.66 -32.31
CA GLY A 476 -31.69 -3.65 -33.02
C GLY A 476 -32.48 -2.37 -32.85
N ASP A 477 -32.17 -1.54 -31.87
CA ASP A 477 -32.87 -0.29 -31.59
C ASP A 477 -32.25 0.92 -32.29
N PHE A 478 -31.15 0.71 -33.04
CA PHE A 478 -30.35 1.80 -33.65
C PHE A 478 -31.21 2.76 -34.49
N ASP A 479 -31.98 2.25 -35.46
CA ASP A 479 -32.77 3.10 -36.36
C ASP A 479 -33.88 3.84 -35.61
N ARG A 480 -34.57 3.18 -34.67
CA ARG A 480 -35.60 3.79 -33.81
C ARG A 480 -35.02 4.94 -32.96
N LEU A 481 -33.82 4.76 -32.40
CA LEU A 481 -33.14 5.82 -31.66
C LEU A 481 -32.73 6.98 -32.55
N CYS A 482 -32.26 6.73 -33.81
CA CYS A 482 -31.95 7.76 -34.77
C CYS A 482 -33.18 8.60 -35.12
N ASP A 483 -34.33 7.95 -35.39
CA ASP A 483 -35.59 8.63 -35.68
C ASP A 483 -36.06 9.53 -34.53
N LEU A 484 -35.81 9.13 -33.28
CA LEU A 484 -36.09 9.94 -32.11
C LEU A 484 -35.06 11.07 -31.96
N LEU A 485 -33.77 10.82 -32.21
CA LEU A 485 -32.71 11.82 -32.16
C LEU A 485 -32.93 12.96 -33.14
N ASP A 486 -33.40 12.66 -34.33
CA ASP A 486 -33.68 13.66 -35.37
C ASP A 486 -34.79 14.64 -34.95
N LYS A 487 -35.72 14.21 -34.08
CA LYS A 487 -36.87 15.02 -33.59
C LYS A 487 -36.63 15.60 -32.18
N ALA A 488 -35.61 15.12 -31.44
CA ALA A 488 -35.39 15.45 -30.04
C ALA A 488 -35.06 16.92 -29.83
N GLN A 489 -35.29 17.41 -28.61
CA GLN A 489 -34.90 18.75 -28.15
C GLN A 489 -34.28 18.72 -26.76
N GLY A 490 -33.46 19.71 -26.43
CA GLY A 490 -32.93 19.89 -25.09
C GLY A 490 -32.11 18.70 -24.60
N ASP A 491 -32.37 18.27 -23.39
CA ASP A 491 -31.63 17.18 -22.72
C ASP A 491 -31.95 15.79 -23.30
N ASP A 492 -33.07 15.62 -23.98
CA ASP A 492 -33.45 14.35 -24.62
C ASP A 492 -32.40 13.93 -25.70
N VAL A 493 -31.75 14.92 -26.34
CA VAL A 493 -30.64 14.66 -27.29
C VAL A 493 -29.52 13.87 -26.67
N LYS A 494 -29.09 14.27 -25.44
CA LYS A 494 -27.99 13.59 -24.74
C LYS A 494 -28.36 12.17 -24.33
N ALA A 495 -29.59 11.99 -23.88
CA ALA A 495 -30.10 10.67 -23.47
C ALA A 495 -30.18 9.71 -24.68
N LEU A 496 -30.68 10.17 -25.81
CA LEU A 496 -30.74 9.39 -27.06
C LEU A 496 -29.34 9.08 -27.58
N GLN A 497 -28.41 10.03 -27.56
CA GLN A 497 -27.00 9.77 -27.85
C GLN A 497 -26.38 8.71 -26.94
N ALA A 498 -26.75 8.68 -25.64
CA ALA A 498 -26.30 7.65 -24.73
C ALA A 498 -26.87 6.26 -25.09
N GLY A 499 -28.15 6.19 -25.44
CA GLY A 499 -28.79 4.99 -25.95
C GLY A 499 -28.13 4.50 -27.25
N LEU A 500 -27.88 5.40 -28.22
CA LEU A 500 -27.19 5.08 -29.44
C LEU A 500 -25.75 4.60 -29.21
N ARG A 501 -25.01 5.19 -28.27
CA ARG A 501 -23.69 4.70 -27.88
C ARG A 501 -23.75 3.27 -27.40
N ASN A 502 -24.75 2.93 -26.58
CA ASN A 502 -24.94 1.55 -26.11
C ASN A 502 -25.30 0.60 -27.25
N ALA A 503 -26.20 1.01 -28.14
CA ALA A 503 -26.61 0.22 -29.31
C ALA A 503 -25.45 -0.05 -30.29
N LEU A 504 -24.52 0.90 -30.44
CA LEU A 504 -23.35 0.78 -31.29
C LEU A 504 -22.20 -0.02 -30.68
N ALA A 505 -22.12 -0.10 -29.32
CA ALA A 505 -21.00 -0.69 -28.61
C ALA A 505 -20.59 -2.12 -29.05
N PRO A 506 -21.50 -3.01 -29.46
CA PRO A 506 -21.12 -4.35 -29.95
C PRO A 506 -20.49 -4.36 -31.33
N ALA A 507 -20.66 -3.29 -32.14
CA ALA A 507 -20.14 -3.22 -33.47
C ALA A 507 -18.65 -2.84 -33.52
N ALA A 508 -17.91 -3.34 -34.51
CA ALA A 508 -16.53 -2.92 -34.75
C ALA A 508 -16.47 -1.43 -35.13
N PRO A 509 -15.37 -0.71 -34.78
CA PRO A 509 -15.22 0.72 -35.02
C PRO A 509 -15.60 1.18 -36.43
N ASP A 510 -15.15 0.47 -37.48
CA ASP A 510 -15.46 0.79 -38.87
C ASP A 510 -16.95 0.64 -39.21
N MET A 511 -17.60 -0.33 -38.59
CA MET A 511 -19.04 -0.52 -38.74
C MET A 511 -19.81 0.56 -37.98
N GLN A 512 -19.37 0.95 -36.81
CA GLN A 512 -19.94 2.10 -36.05
C GLN A 512 -19.86 3.37 -36.92
N TYR A 513 -18.71 3.64 -37.54
CA TYR A 513 -18.54 4.77 -38.45
C TYR A 513 -19.53 4.70 -39.62
N LYS A 514 -19.62 3.56 -40.31
CA LYS A 514 -20.49 3.38 -41.47
C LYS A 514 -21.97 3.60 -41.13
N LEU A 515 -22.43 3.03 -40.02
CA LEU A 515 -23.83 3.17 -39.58
C LEU A 515 -24.14 4.65 -39.23
N VAL A 516 -23.27 5.29 -38.46
CA VAL A 516 -23.46 6.67 -38.02
C VAL A 516 -23.36 7.63 -39.20
N ALA A 517 -22.35 7.49 -40.07
CA ALA A 517 -22.17 8.34 -41.25
C ALA A 517 -23.32 8.21 -42.26
N GLY A 518 -23.80 6.97 -42.48
CA GLY A 518 -24.96 6.74 -43.38
C GLY A 518 -26.21 7.43 -42.83
N ARG A 519 -26.50 7.34 -41.53
CA ARG A 519 -27.67 7.99 -40.94
C ARG A 519 -27.52 9.51 -40.89
N MET A 520 -26.33 10.01 -40.53
CA MET A 520 -26.01 11.43 -40.44
C MET A 520 -26.17 12.14 -41.82
N ALA A 521 -25.89 11.46 -42.90
CA ALA A 521 -25.95 12.06 -44.26
C ALA A 521 -27.34 12.65 -44.57
N ALA A 522 -28.42 11.99 -44.13
CA ALA A 522 -29.80 12.40 -44.33
C ALA A 522 -30.37 13.18 -43.11
N ALA A 523 -29.65 13.32 -42.05
CA ALA A 523 -30.16 13.92 -40.81
C ALA A 523 -30.36 15.43 -40.96
N PRO A 524 -31.45 15.98 -40.38
CA PRO A 524 -31.73 17.44 -40.43
C PRO A 524 -30.74 18.24 -39.58
N GLN A 525 -30.15 17.62 -38.52
CA GLN A 525 -29.17 18.23 -37.65
C GLN A 525 -27.95 17.30 -37.47
N LYS A 526 -27.04 17.33 -38.40
CA LYS A 526 -25.86 16.45 -38.46
C LYS A 526 -25.00 16.52 -37.17
N ALA A 527 -24.91 17.69 -36.55
CA ALA A 527 -24.10 17.89 -35.35
C ALA A 527 -24.52 16.98 -34.16
N ARG A 528 -25.76 16.50 -34.14
CA ARG A 528 -26.23 15.53 -33.13
C ARG A 528 -25.55 14.17 -33.22
N TYR A 529 -24.98 13.82 -34.37
CA TYR A 529 -24.29 12.56 -34.65
C TYR A 529 -22.77 12.65 -34.38
N TYR A 530 -22.19 13.84 -34.25
CA TYR A 530 -20.73 14.00 -34.07
C TYR A 530 -20.18 13.26 -32.82
N PRO A 531 -20.85 13.25 -31.64
CA PRO A 531 -20.41 12.47 -30.49
C PRO A 531 -20.40 10.95 -30.76
N LEU A 532 -21.20 10.46 -31.69
CA LEU A 532 -21.26 9.05 -32.06
C LEU A 532 -20.14 8.72 -33.05
N LEU A 533 -19.80 9.62 -34.00
CA LEU A 533 -18.60 9.49 -34.82
C LEU A 533 -17.35 9.47 -33.98
N ALA A 534 -17.25 10.36 -32.99
CA ALA A 534 -16.13 10.41 -32.07
C ALA A 534 -15.95 9.09 -31.27
N GLN A 535 -17.03 8.37 -30.99
CA GLN A 535 -16.98 7.05 -30.34
C GLN A 535 -16.31 5.99 -31.24
N ALA A 536 -16.59 5.99 -32.56
CA ALA A 536 -15.98 5.06 -33.48
C ALA A 536 -14.45 5.22 -33.53
N ALA A 537 -13.96 6.45 -33.32
CA ALA A 537 -12.55 6.81 -33.19
C ALA A 537 -11.65 6.29 -34.34
N THR A 538 -12.20 6.03 -35.51
CA THR A 538 -11.44 5.66 -36.73
C THR A 538 -10.89 6.91 -37.44
N ASP A 539 -9.88 6.74 -38.28
CA ASP A 539 -9.30 7.84 -39.04
C ASP A 539 -10.35 8.49 -39.99
N GLU A 540 -11.26 7.71 -40.53
CA GLU A 540 -12.38 8.20 -41.35
C GLU A 540 -13.36 9.03 -40.50
N ALA A 541 -13.66 8.59 -39.30
CA ALA A 541 -14.54 9.34 -38.37
C ALA A 541 -13.91 10.68 -37.96
N ILE A 542 -12.62 10.68 -37.66
CA ILE A 542 -11.83 11.89 -37.37
C ILE A 542 -11.84 12.81 -38.61
N GLY A 543 -11.56 12.25 -39.82
CA GLY A 543 -11.58 13.00 -41.09
C GLY A 543 -12.94 13.61 -41.39
N ALA A 544 -14.03 12.91 -41.10
CA ALA A 544 -15.39 13.42 -41.25
C ALA A 544 -15.69 14.58 -40.28
N LEU A 545 -15.25 14.46 -39.02
CA LEU A 545 -15.40 15.53 -38.03
C LEU A 545 -14.58 16.78 -38.37
N LEU A 546 -13.37 16.62 -38.92
CA LEU A 546 -12.53 17.75 -39.37
C LEU A 546 -13.13 18.53 -40.55
N LYS A 547 -14.04 17.91 -41.34
CA LYS A 547 -14.72 18.51 -42.48
C LYS A 547 -16.19 18.86 -42.20
N ALA A 548 -16.60 18.80 -40.93
CA ALA A 548 -17.98 18.96 -40.51
C ALA A 548 -18.51 20.40 -40.71
N ASP A 549 -19.79 20.52 -41.04
CA ASP A 549 -20.47 21.80 -41.27
C ASP A 549 -20.56 22.70 -40.03
N ASP A 550 -20.56 22.10 -38.84
CA ASP A 550 -20.47 22.82 -37.54
C ASP A 550 -19.12 22.55 -36.87
N PRO A 551 -18.12 23.40 -37.14
CA PRO A 551 -16.76 23.20 -36.61
C PRO A 551 -16.69 23.23 -35.07
N LYS A 552 -17.56 23.97 -34.40
CA LYS A 552 -17.57 24.08 -32.94
C LYS A 552 -18.09 22.79 -32.28
N ALA A 553 -19.19 22.25 -32.79
CA ALA A 553 -19.72 20.97 -32.32
C ALA A 553 -18.78 19.81 -32.67
N ALA A 554 -18.15 19.86 -33.84
CA ALA A 554 -17.16 18.87 -34.28
C ALA A 554 -15.91 18.91 -33.38
N PHE A 555 -15.39 20.09 -33.02
CA PHE A 555 -14.27 20.23 -32.12
C PHE A 555 -14.60 19.65 -30.73
N ALA A 556 -15.78 19.94 -30.19
CA ALA A 556 -16.23 19.34 -28.93
C ALA A 556 -16.28 17.80 -29.00
N ALA A 557 -16.69 17.23 -30.13
CA ALA A 557 -16.67 15.78 -30.34
C ALA A 557 -15.24 15.23 -30.47
N LEU A 558 -14.36 15.89 -31.24
CA LEU A 558 -12.95 15.50 -31.39
C LEU A 558 -12.19 15.45 -30.06
N LEU A 559 -12.49 16.34 -29.11
CA LEU A 559 -11.89 16.28 -27.77
C LEU A 559 -12.21 14.98 -27.01
N THR A 560 -13.25 14.25 -27.39
CA THR A 560 -13.66 12.98 -26.76
C THR A 560 -13.10 11.73 -27.43
N VAL A 561 -12.53 11.84 -28.63
CA VAL A 561 -11.96 10.72 -29.39
C VAL A 561 -10.82 10.07 -28.60
N LYS A 562 -10.78 8.73 -28.62
CA LYS A 562 -9.75 7.92 -27.93
C LYS A 562 -8.84 7.20 -28.93
N ASN A 563 -8.17 7.97 -29.76
CA ASN A 563 -7.23 7.46 -30.75
C ASN A 563 -5.89 8.21 -30.61
N PRO A 564 -4.73 7.53 -30.53
CA PRO A 564 -3.41 8.17 -30.40
C PRO A 564 -3.08 9.18 -31.51
N VAL A 565 -3.62 9.03 -32.70
CA VAL A 565 -3.45 9.98 -33.82
C VAL A 565 -3.92 11.38 -33.45
N MET A 566 -4.80 11.51 -32.46
CA MET A 566 -5.29 12.78 -31.95
C MET A 566 -4.20 13.68 -31.37
N ILE A 567 -3.01 13.17 -31.04
CA ILE A 567 -1.89 14.01 -30.59
C ILE A 567 -1.57 15.07 -31.66
N ASP A 568 -1.39 14.66 -32.90
CA ASP A 568 -1.05 15.60 -33.97
C ASP A 568 -2.26 16.44 -34.39
N VAL A 569 -3.45 15.85 -34.50
CA VAL A 569 -4.70 16.53 -34.82
C VAL A 569 -5.01 17.66 -33.81
N LEU A 570 -4.89 17.40 -32.53
CA LEU A 570 -5.17 18.41 -31.49
C LEU A 570 -4.16 19.55 -31.52
N TYR A 571 -2.89 19.25 -31.77
CA TYR A 571 -1.87 20.30 -31.92
C TYR A 571 -2.15 21.20 -33.13
N GLU A 572 -2.54 20.62 -34.26
CA GLU A 572 -2.92 21.38 -35.47
C GLU A 572 -4.18 22.24 -35.22
N LEU A 573 -5.20 21.71 -34.56
CA LEU A 573 -6.41 22.44 -34.22
C LEU A 573 -6.12 23.62 -33.28
N ALA A 574 -5.20 23.46 -32.31
CA ALA A 574 -4.76 24.51 -31.43
C ALA A 574 -4.12 25.68 -32.20
N GLY A 575 -3.37 25.38 -33.29
CA GLY A 575 -2.74 26.40 -34.12
C GLY A 575 -3.71 27.09 -35.12
N LYS A 576 -4.83 26.40 -35.47
CA LYS A 576 -5.81 26.92 -36.43
C LYS A 576 -6.81 27.92 -35.80
N ASN A 577 -7.13 27.75 -34.52
CA ASN A 577 -8.10 28.59 -33.83
C ASN A 577 -7.64 28.90 -32.38
N PRO A 578 -7.34 30.16 -32.07
CA PRO A 578 -6.91 30.56 -30.72
C PRO A 578 -7.89 30.20 -29.61
N ASP A 579 -9.20 30.23 -29.87
CA ASP A 579 -10.24 29.87 -28.87
C ASP A 579 -10.20 28.37 -28.51
N TRP A 580 -9.59 27.54 -29.33
CA TRP A 580 -9.47 26.09 -29.12
C TRP A 580 -8.15 25.68 -28.49
N THR A 581 -7.15 26.59 -28.51
CA THR A 581 -5.78 26.27 -28.06
C THR A 581 -5.77 25.63 -26.70
N ASP A 582 -6.43 26.21 -25.71
CA ASP A 582 -6.37 25.70 -24.35
C ASP A 582 -6.98 24.30 -24.21
N ALA A 583 -8.18 24.08 -24.75
CA ALA A 583 -8.88 22.79 -24.69
C ALA A 583 -8.12 21.71 -25.47
N ALA A 584 -7.65 22.05 -26.66
CA ALA A 584 -6.90 21.15 -27.54
C ALA A 584 -5.57 20.74 -26.89
N ILE A 585 -4.77 21.69 -26.40
CA ILE A 585 -3.48 21.41 -25.74
C ILE A 585 -3.68 20.69 -24.40
N SER A 586 -4.72 21.02 -23.65
CA SER A 586 -5.05 20.26 -22.43
C SER A 586 -5.32 18.79 -22.73
N ARG A 587 -6.08 18.48 -23.81
CA ARG A 587 -6.35 17.11 -24.23
C ARG A 587 -5.14 16.43 -24.86
N TYR A 588 -4.34 17.14 -25.62
CA TYR A 588 -3.03 16.72 -26.13
C TYR A 588 -2.12 16.23 -24.99
N ALA A 589 -2.06 17.00 -23.89
CA ALA A 589 -1.28 16.65 -22.72
C ALA A 589 -1.73 15.32 -22.07
N ASP A 590 -3.05 15.02 -22.08
CA ASP A 590 -3.57 13.73 -21.60
C ASP A 590 -3.05 12.57 -22.45
N PHE A 591 -3.08 12.68 -23.78
CA PHE A 591 -2.55 11.65 -24.68
C PHE A 591 -1.03 11.49 -24.52
N ALA A 592 -0.28 12.59 -24.46
CA ALA A 592 1.16 12.54 -24.25
C ALA A 592 1.53 11.85 -22.94
N THR A 593 0.75 12.11 -21.88
CA THR A 593 0.97 11.51 -20.56
C THR A 593 0.64 10.01 -20.55
N ALA A 594 -0.47 9.62 -21.17
CA ALA A 594 -0.94 8.23 -21.25
C ALA A 594 -0.13 7.36 -22.21
N SER A 595 0.67 7.96 -23.11
CA SER A 595 1.46 7.22 -24.09
C SER A 595 2.59 6.41 -23.46
N ASP A 596 3.00 5.31 -24.13
CA ASP A 596 4.15 4.48 -23.73
C ASP A 596 5.50 5.03 -24.26
N ASN A 597 5.53 6.31 -24.63
CA ASN A 597 6.72 6.97 -25.13
C ASN A 597 7.83 7.03 -24.05
N THR A 598 9.09 7.01 -24.53
CA THR A 598 10.25 7.21 -23.64
C THR A 598 10.19 8.56 -22.95
N PRO A 599 10.86 8.74 -21.80
CA PRO A 599 10.92 10.02 -21.09
C PRO A 599 11.36 11.17 -21.99
N MET A 600 12.34 10.98 -22.84
CA MET A 600 12.82 12.00 -23.79
C MET A 600 11.73 12.36 -24.83
N ARG A 601 10.99 11.37 -25.34
CA ARG A 601 9.90 11.64 -26.30
C ARG A 601 8.73 12.36 -25.59
N LYS A 602 8.39 11.98 -24.37
CA LYS A 602 7.38 12.70 -23.56
C LYS A 602 7.80 14.15 -23.31
N TYR A 603 9.07 14.39 -22.97
CA TYR A 603 9.62 15.74 -22.86
C TYR A 603 9.38 16.56 -24.14
N GLN A 604 9.70 16.00 -25.31
CA GLN A 604 9.49 16.69 -26.61
C GLN A 604 8.02 17.04 -26.82
N LEU A 605 7.09 16.13 -26.49
CA LEU A 605 5.66 16.38 -26.61
C LEU A 605 5.22 17.50 -25.64
N TYR A 606 5.66 17.48 -24.39
CA TYR A 606 5.29 18.52 -23.43
C TYR A 606 5.89 19.88 -23.83
N ARG A 607 7.13 19.92 -24.32
CA ARG A 607 7.74 21.15 -24.85
C ARG A 607 6.90 21.70 -25.99
N LYS A 608 6.56 20.89 -26.98
CA LYS A 608 5.71 21.26 -28.12
C LYS A 608 4.35 21.82 -27.66
N GLY A 609 3.74 21.20 -26.67
CA GLY A 609 2.48 21.68 -26.06
C GLY A 609 2.63 23.04 -25.35
N LEU A 610 3.75 23.27 -24.65
CA LEU A 610 4.05 24.55 -24.01
C LEU A 610 4.34 25.67 -25.04
N GLU A 611 5.01 25.35 -26.14
CA GLU A 611 5.29 26.27 -27.24
C GLU A 611 4.01 26.78 -27.94
N ALA A 612 2.90 26.04 -27.86
CA ALA A 612 1.59 26.50 -28.34
C ALA A 612 0.99 27.62 -27.45
N ASN A 613 1.67 27.98 -26.37
CA ASN A 613 1.31 29.04 -25.43
C ASN A 613 -0.14 28.98 -24.93
N PRO A 614 -0.60 27.85 -24.37
CA PRO A 614 -1.95 27.74 -23.80
C PRO A 614 -2.07 28.56 -22.49
N SER A 615 -3.26 28.59 -21.90
CA SER A 615 -3.49 29.26 -20.61
C SER A 615 -2.54 28.75 -19.51
N ALA A 616 -2.30 29.56 -18.47
CA ALA A 616 -1.48 29.17 -17.31
C ALA A 616 -1.96 27.86 -16.66
N LYS A 617 -3.26 27.59 -16.66
CA LYS A 617 -3.83 26.32 -16.18
C LYS A 617 -3.31 25.13 -16.97
N THR A 618 -3.31 25.20 -18.28
CA THR A 618 -2.85 24.13 -19.16
C THR A 618 -1.32 24.05 -19.19
N GLN A 619 -0.60 25.19 -19.08
CA GLN A 619 0.85 25.20 -18.86
C GLN A 619 1.20 24.44 -17.58
N ASN A 620 0.53 24.70 -16.46
CA ASN A 620 0.74 23.97 -15.21
C ASN A 620 0.45 22.49 -15.33
N LYS A 621 -0.55 22.08 -16.11
CA LYS A 621 -0.81 20.65 -16.40
C LYS A 621 0.38 20.00 -17.12
N LEU A 622 0.93 20.65 -18.13
CA LEU A 622 2.11 20.19 -18.86
C LEU A 622 3.37 20.17 -17.98
N LEU A 623 3.61 21.21 -17.20
CA LEU A 623 4.73 21.28 -16.25
C LEU A 623 4.62 20.18 -15.18
N LYS A 624 3.42 19.94 -14.64
CA LYS A 624 3.18 18.84 -13.69
C LYS A 624 3.43 17.46 -14.31
N ALA A 625 3.14 17.27 -15.59
CA ALA A 625 3.51 16.07 -16.32
C ALA A 625 5.04 16.00 -16.54
N LEU A 626 5.66 17.13 -16.84
CA LEU A 626 7.09 17.26 -17.01
C LEU A 626 7.89 16.91 -15.74
N SER A 627 7.37 17.24 -14.55
CA SER A 627 8.02 16.86 -13.27
C SER A 627 8.16 15.34 -13.07
N LYS A 628 7.35 14.56 -13.79
CA LYS A 628 7.42 13.09 -13.79
C LYS A 628 8.36 12.53 -14.87
N THR A 629 9.00 13.40 -15.64
CA THR A 629 9.86 13.06 -16.77
C THR A 629 11.31 13.44 -16.43
N PRO A 630 12.08 12.54 -15.78
CA PRO A 630 13.36 12.85 -15.17
C PRO A 630 14.50 12.92 -16.19
N VAL A 631 14.41 13.85 -17.14
CA VAL A 631 15.45 14.12 -18.15
C VAL A 631 15.98 15.54 -17.99
N PHE A 632 17.26 15.74 -18.26
CA PHE A 632 17.92 17.04 -18.09
C PHE A 632 17.22 18.20 -18.84
N PRO A 633 16.79 18.04 -20.12
CA PRO A 633 16.10 19.13 -20.82
C PRO A 633 14.79 19.58 -20.17
N ALA A 634 14.13 18.71 -19.40
CA ALA A 634 12.93 19.08 -18.68
C ALA A 634 13.22 20.11 -17.57
N LEU A 635 14.34 19.94 -16.87
CA LEU A 635 14.83 20.91 -15.88
C LEU A 635 15.13 22.27 -16.53
N VAL A 636 15.86 22.26 -17.64
CA VAL A 636 16.23 23.50 -18.37
C VAL A 636 14.99 24.22 -18.91
N LEU A 637 14.04 23.46 -19.47
CA LEU A 637 12.79 24.03 -20.00
C LEU A 637 11.97 24.69 -18.89
N ALA A 638 11.88 24.08 -17.73
CA ALA A 638 11.07 24.57 -16.61
C ALA A 638 11.56 25.95 -16.10
N VAL A 639 12.86 26.22 -16.16
CA VAL A 639 13.42 27.52 -15.73
C VAL A 639 12.74 28.70 -16.42
N LYS A 640 12.33 28.56 -17.68
CA LYS A 640 11.65 29.60 -18.48
C LYS A 640 10.27 29.99 -17.93
N TYR A 641 9.65 29.11 -17.15
CA TYR A 641 8.30 29.30 -16.60
C TYR A 641 8.29 29.73 -15.14
N MET A 642 9.46 29.93 -14.52
CA MET A 642 9.54 30.40 -13.15
C MET A 642 9.36 31.93 -12.99
N ASP A 643 9.49 32.69 -14.07
CA ASP A 643 9.36 34.15 -14.03
C ASP A 643 7.90 34.64 -14.00
N ALA A 644 6.97 33.75 -14.38
CA ALA A 644 5.53 34.04 -14.36
C ALA A 644 4.90 33.53 -13.07
N PRO A 645 4.30 34.35 -12.21
CA PRO A 645 3.74 33.95 -10.92
C PRO A 645 2.73 32.79 -11.02
N ALA A 646 1.97 32.72 -12.12
CA ALA A 646 0.96 31.69 -12.34
C ALA A 646 1.54 30.28 -12.61
N THR A 647 2.81 30.15 -12.98
CA THR A 647 3.47 28.90 -13.33
C THR A 647 4.73 28.62 -12.50
N ALA A 648 5.21 29.63 -11.75
CA ALA A 648 6.48 29.58 -11.03
C ALA A 648 6.61 28.37 -10.10
N GLU A 649 5.61 28.13 -9.25
CA GLU A 649 5.62 27.01 -8.31
C GLU A 649 5.73 25.67 -9.02
N THR A 650 4.87 25.43 -10.04
CA THR A 650 4.88 24.18 -10.78
C THR A 650 6.18 23.98 -11.56
N ALA A 651 6.74 25.05 -12.10
CA ALA A 651 8.03 25.02 -12.77
C ALA A 651 9.19 24.74 -11.80
N ALA A 652 9.20 25.35 -10.61
CA ALA A 652 10.16 25.05 -9.56
C ALA A 652 10.06 23.59 -9.06
N LEU A 653 8.83 23.03 -8.99
CA LEU A 653 8.60 21.62 -8.70
C LEU A 653 9.26 20.71 -9.75
N VAL A 654 9.22 21.07 -11.04
CA VAL A 654 9.92 20.31 -12.09
C VAL A 654 11.40 20.24 -11.79
N VAL A 655 12.05 21.39 -11.57
CA VAL A 655 13.49 21.48 -11.29
C VAL A 655 13.87 20.66 -10.08
N LYS A 656 13.17 20.83 -8.96
CA LYS A 656 13.38 20.08 -7.73
C LYS A 656 13.27 18.58 -7.95
N THR A 657 12.19 18.13 -8.60
CA THR A 657 11.91 16.70 -8.78
C THR A 657 12.88 16.03 -9.76
N VAL A 658 13.24 16.71 -10.85
CA VAL A 658 14.18 16.17 -11.84
C VAL A 658 15.58 16.07 -11.22
N ALA A 659 16.05 17.09 -10.50
CA ALA A 659 17.34 17.06 -9.81
C ALA A 659 17.38 15.96 -8.72
N ALA A 660 16.33 15.83 -7.92
CA ALA A 660 16.25 14.80 -6.87
C ALA A 660 16.31 13.36 -7.43
N LYS A 661 15.72 13.12 -8.60
CA LYS A 661 15.73 11.80 -9.25
C LYS A 661 17.03 11.49 -9.98
N ASN A 662 17.89 12.46 -10.19
CA ASN A 662 19.15 12.32 -10.93
C ASN A 662 20.30 12.93 -10.12
N PRO A 663 20.73 12.30 -9.01
CA PRO A 663 21.76 12.85 -8.13
C PRO A 663 23.14 13.02 -8.79
N GLY A 664 23.38 12.35 -9.93
CA GLY A 664 24.59 12.55 -10.75
C GLY A 664 24.49 13.74 -11.72
N MET A 665 23.34 14.39 -11.82
CA MET A 665 23.11 15.54 -12.70
C MET A 665 23.59 16.80 -11.99
N GLY A 666 24.79 17.30 -12.36
CA GLY A 666 25.43 18.44 -11.72
C GLY A 666 25.77 19.56 -12.70
N GLY A 667 26.71 20.41 -12.30
CA GLY A 667 27.23 21.51 -13.10
C GLY A 667 26.48 22.84 -12.92
N GLN A 668 27.03 23.92 -13.52
CA GLN A 668 26.54 25.28 -13.34
C GLN A 668 25.07 25.48 -13.75
N THR A 669 24.63 24.80 -14.81
CA THR A 669 23.25 24.94 -15.31
C THR A 669 22.26 24.40 -14.27
N VAL A 670 22.56 23.28 -13.65
CA VAL A 670 21.69 22.69 -12.62
C VAL A 670 21.73 23.52 -11.35
N ALA A 671 22.90 24.01 -10.96
CA ALA A 671 23.07 24.88 -9.80
C ALA A 671 22.25 26.18 -9.94
N ALA A 672 22.30 26.82 -11.11
CA ALA A 672 21.52 28.01 -11.40
C ALA A 672 20.00 27.75 -11.38
N ALA A 673 19.56 26.64 -11.95
CA ALA A 673 18.16 26.24 -11.94
C ALA A 673 17.64 25.96 -10.52
N LEU A 674 18.40 25.25 -9.70
CA LEU A 674 18.05 24.99 -8.29
C LEU A 674 18.02 26.27 -7.46
N LYS A 675 18.97 27.21 -7.70
CA LYS A 675 18.97 28.51 -7.04
C LYS A 675 17.67 29.28 -7.37
N LYS A 676 17.28 29.34 -8.63
CA LYS A 676 16.03 29.99 -9.05
C LYS A 676 14.80 29.29 -8.46
N ALA A 677 14.76 27.98 -8.42
CA ALA A 677 13.69 27.24 -7.77
C ALA A 677 13.63 27.50 -6.25
N LEU A 678 14.79 27.62 -5.59
CA LEU A 678 14.89 28.00 -4.18
C LEU A 678 14.27 29.36 -3.92
N GLU A 679 14.57 30.36 -4.76
CA GLU A 679 14.00 31.72 -4.66
C GLU A 679 12.47 31.69 -4.74
N VAL A 680 11.89 30.88 -5.65
CA VAL A 680 10.44 30.68 -5.76
C VAL A 680 9.86 30.09 -4.48
N TYR A 681 10.46 29.03 -3.95
CA TYR A 681 9.92 28.38 -2.75
C TYR A 681 10.14 29.20 -1.46
N VAL A 682 11.21 29.98 -1.38
CA VAL A 682 11.43 30.96 -0.27
C VAL A 682 10.33 32.00 -0.26
N GLU A 683 9.90 32.48 -1.42
CA GLU A 683 8.80 33.45 -1.51
C GLU A 683 7.47 32.81 -1.12
N LEU A 684 7.18 31.60 -1.61
CA LEU A 684 5.97 30.82 -1.27
C LEU A 684 5.90 30.49 0.24
N ALA A 685 7.02 30.17 0.87
CA ALA A 685 7.10 29.83 2.28
C ALA A 685 6.71 30.99 3.23
N LYS A 686 6.66 32.22 2.73
CA LYS A 686 6.14 33.37 3.52
C LYS A 686 4.65 33.29 3.77
N ALA A 687 3.90 32.62 2.88
CA ALA A 687 2.45 32.48 2.95
C ALA A 687 2.00 31.05 3.29
N ASP A 688 2.82 30.05 2.98
CA ASP A 688 2.54 28.62 3.19
C ASP A 688 3.72 27.93 3.86
N ALA A 689 3.55 27.51 5.12
CA ALA A 689 4.59 26.83 5.90
C ALA A 689 5.05 25.50 5.26
N ASP A 690 4.16 24.80 4.52
CA ASP A 690 4.50 23.55 3.85
C ASP A 690 5.53 23.75 2.72
N ALA A 691 5.59 24.93 2.11
CA ALA A 691 6.61 25.28 1.15
C ALA A 691 8.03 25.30 1.76
N GLY A 692 8.15 25.46 3.07
CA GLY A 692 9.41 25.38 3.82
C GLY A 692 10.13 24.04 3.67
N TYR A 693 9.39 22.94 3.58
CA TYR A 693 9.99 21.62 3.33
C TYR A 693 10.69 21.54 1.97
N ALA A 694 10.12 22.18 0.94
CA ALA A 694 10.73 22.22 -0.38
C ALA A 694 12.00 23.08 -0.38
N VAL A 695 12.05 24.15 0.42
CA VAL A 695 13.26 24.98 0.63
C VAL A 695 14.40 24.14 1.19
N ASP A 696 14.14 23.35 2.23
CA ASP A 696 15.16 22.52 2.86
C ASP A 696 15.61 21.39 1.93
N GLU A 697 14.68 20.78 1.19
CA GLU A 697 14.97 19.75 0.21
C GLU A 697 15.90 20.30 -0.90
N ILE A 698 15.61 21.48 -1.46
CA ILE A 698 16.44 22.10 -2.50
C ILE A 698 17.81 22.46 -1.95
N LYS A 699 17.92 23.01 -0.74
CA LYS A 699 19.21 23.27 -0.09
C LYS A 699 20.02 21.98 0.08
N GLY A 700 19.36 20.89 0.46
CA GLY A 700 19.98 19.57 0.56
C GLY A 700 20.49 19.04 -0.79
N LEU A 701 19.75 19.27 -1.89
CA LEU A 701 20.19 18.93 -3.24
C LEU A 701 21.40 19.77 -3.66
N MET A 702 21.37 21.08 -3.43
CA MET A 702 22.48 21.99 -3.76
C MET A 702 23.77 21.64 -3.01
N ALA A 703 23.68 21.26 -1.74
CA ALA A 703 24.83 20.86 -0.93
C ALA A 703 25.52 19.57 -1.41
N LYS A 704 24.79 18.71 -2.15
CA LYS A 704 25.28 17.44 -2.68
C LYS A 704 25.54 17.48 -4.19
N LEU A 705 25.41 18.64 -4.82
CA LEU A 705 25.49 18.78 -6.27
C LEU A 705 26.91 18.48 -6.75
N PRO A 706 27.09 17.57 -7.74
CA PRO A 706 28.38 17.36 -8.36
C PRO A 706 28.92 18.63 -9.04
N GLU A 707 30.22 18.91 -8.89
CA GLU A 707 30.87 20.04 -9.57
C GLU A 707 30.88 19.85 -11.09
N ALA A 708 31.16 18.64 -11.56
CA ALA A 708 31.10 18.26 -12.96
C ALA A 708 29.65 17.92 -13.36
N GLY A 709 29.25 18.29 -14.58
CA GLY A 709 27.93 17.99 -15.08
C GLY A 709 27.65 18.61 -16.43
N PHE A 710 26.36 18.86 -16.71
CA PHE A 710 25.94 19.46 -17.97
C PHE A 710 26.40 20.89 -18.11
N GLU A 711 27.10 21.16 -19.21
CA GLU A 711 27.53 22.49 -19.62
C GLU A 711 27.00 22.81 -21.03
N PRO A 712 26.68 24.07 -21.34
CA PRO A 712 26.31 24.45 -22.69
C PRO A 712 27.46 24.20 -23.64
N LEU A 713 27.20 23.54 -24.77
CA LEU A 713 28.15 23.48 -25.86
C LEU A 713 28.30 24.90 -26.48
N SER A 714 29.47 25.47 -26.38
CA SER A 714 29.69 26.78 -26.98
C SER A 714 29.69 26.68 -28.50
N LEU A 715 28.77 27.41 -29.13
CA LEU A 715 28.61 27.48 -30.58
C LEU A 715 29.41 28.68 -31.17
N GLU A 716 30.16 29.41 -30.35
CA GLU A 716 30.95 30.54 -30.81
C GLU A 716 32.06 30.13 -31.80
N PRO A 717 32.44 30.98 -32.74
CA PRO A 717 33.41 30.66 -33.80
C PRO A 717 34.75 30.08 -33.30
N GLU A 718 35.24 30.60 -32.18
CA GLU A 718 36.52 30.18 -31.56
C GLU A 718 36.47 28.76 -30.97
N ASN A 719 35.29 28.24 -30.74
CA ASN A 719 35.07 26.88 -30.14
C ASN A 719 34.71 25.83 -31.18
N ARG A 720 34.82 26.14 -32.47
CA ARG A 720 34.53 25.19 -33.56
C ARG A 720 35.53 25.36 -34.71
N ASN A 721 35.85 24.24 -35.33
CA ASN A 721 36.75 24.19 -36.51
C ASN A 721 36.05 23.53 -37.69
N ALA A 722 36.43 23.88 -38.89
CA ALA A 722 36.06 23.11 -40.06
C ALA A 722 36.75 21.73 -40.08
N VAL A 723 36.10 20.73 -40.64
CA VAL A 723 36.71 19.42 -40.84
C VAL A 723 37.51 19.44 -42.13
N VAL A 724 38.85 19.35 -42.01
CA VAL A 724 39.76 19.28 -43.17
C VAL A 724 39.92 17.84 -43.61
N GLY A 725 39.35 17.50 -44.76
CA GLY A 725 39.51 16.16 -45.37
C GLY A 725 39.10 15.00 -44.45
N ASN A 726 39.42 13.79 -44.82
CA ASN A 726 39.24 12.62 -43.97
C ASN A 726 40.49 12.36 -43.07
N PRO A 727 40.42 11.46 -42.07
CA PRO A 727 41.56 11.17 -41.19
C PRO A 727 42.83 10.73 -41.91
N GLU A 728 42.75 9.97 -42.99
CA GLU A 728 43.89 9.49 -43.77
C GLU A 728 44.54 10.66 -44.53
N THR A 729 43.72 11.54 -45.13
CA THR A 729 44.22 12.78 -45.79
C THR A 729 45.00 13.64 -44.77
N ARG A 730 44.46 13.83 -43.58
CA ARG A 730 45.13 14.60 -42.52
C ARG A 730 46.46 13.99 -42.09
N LYS A 731 46.51 12.67 -41.91
CA LYS A 731 47.75 11.94 -41.54
C LYS A 731 48.84 12.07 -42.59
N ALA A 732 48.46 12.11 -43.86
CA ALA A 732 49.37 12.24 -44.98
C ALA A 732 49.92 13.66 -45.16
N MET A 733 49.35 14.70 -44.60
CA MET A 733 49.75 16.09 -44.74
C MET A 733 50.91 16.43 -43.79
N LYS A 734 51.94 17.18 -44.28
CA LYS A 734 52.95 17.76 -43.41
C LYS A 734 52.31 18.82 -42.46
N PRO A 735 52.84 18.97 -41.24
CA PRO A 735 52.23 19.91 -40.24
C PRO A 735 51.98 21.30 -40.76
N LYS A 736 52.88 21.93 -41.48
CA LYS A 736 52.72 23.27 -42.08
C LYS A 736 51.62 23.32 -43.14
N ALA A 737 51.44 22.26 -43.93
CA ALA A 737 50.39 22.18 -44.94
C ALA A 737 49.04 21.93 -44.31
N LEU A 738 48.97 21.10 -43.28
CA LEU A 738 47.75 20.87 -42.52
C LEU A 738 47.28 22.17 -41.80
N ALA A 739 48.18 22.89 -41.17
CA ALA A 739 47.91 24.19 -40.53
C ALA A 739 47.34 25.21 -41.50
N LYS A 740 47.97 25.29 -42.71
CA LYS A 740 47.44 26.21 -43.77
C LYS A 740 46.04 25.79 -44.25
N ALA A 741 45.85 24.49 -44.51
CA ALA A 741 44.53 23.97 -44.95
C ALA A 741 43.45 24.16 -43.88
N GLN A 742 43.80 24.06 -42.58
CA GLN A 742 42.91 24.34 -41.48
C GLN A 742 42.47 25.81 -41.46
N LEU A 743 43.41 26.76 -41.58
CA LEU A 743 43.11 28.19 -41.62
C LEU A 743 42.16 28.53 -42.79
N GLU A 744 42.44 27.98 -43.99
CA GLU A 744 41.59 28.20 -45.18
C GLU A 744 40.19 27.58 -45.00
N ALA A 745 40.08 26.41 -44.38
CA ALA A 745 38.83 25.76 -44.10
C ALA A 745 38.00 26.49 -43.02
N ASP A 746 38.65 26.97 -41.98
CA ASP A 746 38.02 27.74 -40.90
C ASP A 746 37.49 29.09 -41.42
N ALA A 747 38.24 29.78 -42.31
CA ALA A 747 37.79 30.98 -42.96
C ALA A 747 36.56 30.74 -43.85
N ALA A 748 36.54 29.65 -44.60
CA ALA A 748 35.38 29.25 -45.41
C ALA A 748 34.17 28.84 -44.53
N MET A 749 34.42 28.16 -43.41
CA MET A 749 33.39 27.81 -42.40
C MET A 749 32.74 29.06 -41.82
N ALA A 750 33.54 30.05 -41.41
CA ALA A 750 33.07 31.29 -40.79
C ALA A 750 32.10 32.06 -41.70
N GLN A 751 32.24 31.94 -43.02
CA GLN A 751 31.34 32.58 -43.99
C GLN A 751 30.04 31.82 -44.19
N LYS A 752 30.01 30.52 -43.87
CA LYS A 752 28.90 29.63 -44.19
C LYS A 752 28.08 29.16 -42.96
N TRP A 753 28.60 29.33 -41.78
CA TRP A 753 27.89 29.01 -40.53
C TRP A 753 27.64 30.29 -39.75
N VAL A 754 26.38 30.66 -39.67
CA VAL A 754 25.95 31.88 -39.00
C VAL A 754 25.32 31.57 -37.67
N LEU A 755 25.81 32.19 -36.58
CA LEU A 755 25.21 32.11 -35.25
C LEU A 755 24.33 33.34 -35.02
N THR A 756 23.02 33.12 -34.80
CA THR A 756 22.07 34.17 -34.50
C THR A 756 21.15 33.72 -33.37
N ASP A 757 21.06 34.45 -32.31
CA ASP A 757 20.20 34.15 -31.14
C ASP A 757 20.40 32.71 -30.60
N GLY A 758 21.68 32.27 -30.56
CA GLY A 758 22.03 30.93 -30.09
C GLY A 758 21.72 29.79 -31.07
N ILE A 759 21.25 30.08 -32.29
CA ILE A 759 20.98 29.13 -33.35
C ILE A 759 22.10 29.19 -34.38
N LEU A 760 22.78 28.05 -34.57
CA LEU A 760 23.82 27.92 -35.56
C LEU A 760 23.23 27.40 -36.89
N THR A 761 23.23 28.24 -37.93
CA THR A 761 22.61 27.95 -39.23
C THR A 761 23.65 27.71 -40.29
N ALA A 762 23.56 26.58 -40.98
CA ALA A 762 24.36 26.28 -42.16
C ALA A 762 23.75 26.91 -43.43
N GLN A 763 24.55 27.61 -44.21
CA GLN A 763 24.19 28.02 -45.56
C GLN A 763 24.47 26.89 -46.56
N ALA A 764 23.98 27.06 -47.80
CA ALA A 764 24.23 26.07 -48.85
C ALA A 764 25.72 25.77 -49.01
N ASN A 765 26.05 24.48 -49.10
CA ASN A 765 27.43 23.99 -49.21
C ASN A 765 28.35 24.41 -48.02
N ALA A 766 27.82 24.54 -46.82
CA ALA A 766 28.61 24.75 -45.61
C ALA A 766 29.48 23.52 -45.35
N PRO A 767 30.77 23.70 -44.97
CA PRO A 767 31.64 22.57 -44.64
C PRO A 767 31.18 21.94 -43.32
N ALA A 768 31.55 20.65 -43.10
CA ALA A 768 31.32 19.99 -41.81
C ALA A 768 32.14 20.70 -40.72
N ILE A 769 31.54 20.85 -39.54
CA ILE A 769 32.18 21.44 -38.35
C ILE A 769 32.52 20.41 -37.32
N GLN A 770 33.53 20.66 -36.52
CA GLN A 770 33.89 19.87 -35.34
C GLN A 770 34.13 20.77 -34.14
N PHE A 771 33.85 20.24 -32.95
CA PHE A 771 34.17 20.91 -31.69
C PHE A 771 35.47 20.27 -31.16
N PRO A 772 36.53 21.04 -30.91
CA PRO A 772 37.85 20.49 -30.57
C PRO A 772 37.96 19.96 -29.15
N LYS A 773 37.02 20.36 -28.25
CA LYS A 773 36.99 19.85 -26.88
C LYS A 773 36.70 18.37 -26.90
N GLN A 774 37.51 17.56 -26.21
CA GLN A 774 37.36 16.11 -26.10
C GLN A 774 36.67 15.73 -24.80
N TYR A 775 35.83 14.73 -24.87
CA TYR A 775 35.09 14.17 -23.73
C TYR A 775 35.31 12.65 -23.70
N GLU A 776 35.54 12.07 -22.54
CA GLU A 776 35.71 10.60 -22.40
C GLU A 776 34.34 9.91 -22.30
N ASN A 777 33.46 10.42 -21.42
CA ASN A 777 32.09 9.94 -21.22
C ASN A 777 31.18 11.15 -21.27
N PHE A 778 30.20 11.15 -22.16
CA PHE A 778 29.29 12.27 -22.28
C PHE A 778 27.89 11.87 -22.74
N GLU A 779 26.94 12.71 -22.40
CA GLU A 779 25.60 12.77 -22.96
C GLU A 779 25.47 14.11 -23.69
N MET A 780 25.13 14.08 -25.01
CA MET A 780 24.93 15.29 -25.79
C MET A 780 23.44 15.46 -26.11
N ILE A 781 22.90 16.61 -25.79
CA ILE A 781 21.50 16.96 -26.06
C ILE A 781 21.51 18.19 -26.96
N LEU A 782 20.93 18.09 -28.14
CA LEU A 782 20.78 19.20 -29.06
C LEU A 782 19.47 19.10 -29.85
N ASP A 783 18.96 20.24 -30.24
CA ASP A 783 17.88 20.36 -31.22
C ASP A 783 18.46 20.67 -32.59
N TRP A 784 18.03 19.98 -33.61
CA TRP A 784 18.45 20.23 -34.97
C TRP A 784 17.31 20.14 -35.96
N LYS A 785 17.38 20.92 -37.03
CA LYS A 785 16.41 20.94 -38.14
C LYS A 785 17.16 20.95 -39.46
N THR A 786 16.82 20.04 -40.32
CA THR A 786 17.39 19.97 -41.69
C THR A 786 16.31 19.65 -42.69
N PRO A 787 16.36 20.28 -43.88
CA PRO A 787 15.47 19.90 -45.02
C PRO A 787 15.97 18.69 -45.79
N GLY A 788 17.17 18.16 -45.49
CA GLY A 788 17.81 17.05 -46.21
C GLY A 788 18.62 16.17 -45.25
N GLU A 789 19.51 15.35 -45.80
CA GLU A 789 20.39 14.49 -45.01
C GLU A 789 21.42 15.29 -44.24
N ALA A 790 21.51 15.05 -42.96
CA ALA A 790 22.54 15.57 -42.07
C ALA A 790 22.82 14.53 -40.98
N GLY A 791 23.99 14.61 -40.37
CA GLY A 791 24.41 13.66 -39.35
C GLY A 791 25.35 14.32 -38.35
N ILE A 792 25.35 13.74 -37.13
CA ILE A 792 26.27 14.05 -36.05
C ILE A 792 27.18 12.86 -35.88
N ALA A 793 28.48 13.05 -36.09
CA ALA A 793 29.49 12.01 -35.88
C ALA A 793 30.17 12.22 -34.53
N VAL A 794 30.20 11.18 -33.71
CA VAL A 794 30.95 11.12 -32.46
C VAL A 794 32.19 10.24 -32.70
N ARG A 795 33.37 10.75 -32.38
CA ARG A 795 34.64 10.02 -32.56
C ARG A 795 35.52 10.19 -31.34
#